data_5203d901400913c89cb534c5c3a07eb9
#
_entry.id   5203d901400913c89cb534c5c3a07eb9
#
_cell.length_a   1.000
_cell.length_b   1.000
_cell.length_c   1.000
_cell.angle_alpha   90.00
_cell.angle_beta   90.00
_cell.angle_gamma   90.00
#
_symmetry.space_group_name_H-M   'P 1'
#
loop_
_entity.id
_entity.type
_entity.pdbx_description
1 polymer ?
#
loop_
_entity_poly.entity_id
_entity_poly.type
_entity_poly.pdbx_seq_one_letter_code
_entity_poly.pdbx_strand_id
1 'polypeptide(L)'
;MISNFNLKPADKKSIQILQFYRPVCPCYTYSTIMPPKKRPKLLIFDGNALIHRSFHALPITMKTGKGEVVNAVYGFTSFILRAIKEFKPEMVALALDMKGPTFRHEAYKDYKGTRVKAAPELYAQIPRAREIAEILDIPVFQISGCEADDVIGTIVTKMKDKAENIIVTGDMNTLQLVNPHIKVYTMSRGLNDSIIYDEAQVVNKYGLKPNQIVEFKALRGDPSDNIPGVKGIGEKTAVELLQEFTTVKNVYKNINSDKIKPRIKELLESHHQDALMSHDLATIRCDIKFPFDEKLLQFGGFDREKATTLFNELEFKSLLPRLIQTGVADKKAAALLATARAEDKFTRNTSEFSYHTITTEKDFNTFLKKLKTQTRLAFDTETSGLDALTSSLLGISISWKKNEAYFLSIRQSSLHSQKGGNDLFNWKATDSKDTLHPWLIALKPVLENKAIKKIAHNAKFDIKILEQFNIKIAGLDFDTMIAAYILNPGSRQYSLDTLALRWLNFEKISGEDLLGGGKGKLSYSAVPVEKLGIYACEDADVTFQLWSKLEPELKKSNLKKILDTIEIPLIDCLIDMELAGISLNAPYLKKLEKELDIKIASIQKEAWKICKKDFNLSSPKQLQEVLFTDLKISSAGLSKTKTGISTGADELLKLKGQHAIIDLILEYRELTKLASTYVRTLPELINPVTGRIHTSFNQTIAATGRLSSVDPNLQNIPIRTELGRKIRAAFIAKKGCELVSFDYSQLELRIAAHIADDPMLKKAFKEGQDVHSTTASLINHVPLDKVTADMRRQAKTINFGILYGQGPHGLAQTADISYKEAQTFIDEYFAAYKNIKKYVDETITKGKETGYVETLFGRKRYLEELNASNAMIRKSAERMAVNTPIQGTEADMIKLAMIEVHTFIQKNYSDKISLLLQVHDELVFEVDPTIIKEITPKIKKIMENVIKLSVPITVDAKRGENWVGMKTI
;
A
#
# COMPACT_ATOMS: atom_id res chain seq x y z
N MET A 1 -20.35 42.75 23.32
CA MET A 1 -19.74 43.51 24.43
C MET A 1 -18.28 43.13 24.46
N ILE A 2 -17.46 44.02 23.98
CA ILE A 2 -15.99 43.96 23.96
C ILE A 2 -15.53 44.71 25.19
N SER A 3 -14.67 44.15 26.00
CA SER A 3 -13.86 44.90 26.95
C SER A 3 -12.51 44.24 27.18
N ASN A 4 -11.49 44.82 26.60
CA ASN A 4 -10.23 45.30 27.18
C ASN A 4 -9.47 44.34 28.11
N PHE A 5 -8.33 43.86 27.62
CA PHE A 5 -7.15 43.60 28.45
C PHE A 5 -6.01 44.55 28.03
N ASN A 6 -5.75 45.52 28.89
CA ASN A 6 -4.61 46.45 28.86
C ASN A 6 -3.35 45.72 29.31
N LEU A 7 -2.32 45.66 28.46
CA LEU A 7 -0.95 45.34 28.83
C LEU A 7 -0.20 46.65 29.08
N LYS A 8 0.31 46.83 30.30
CA LYS A 8 1.18 47.93 30.69
C LYS A 8 2.55 47.86 30.00
N PRO A 9 3.20 49.01 29.69
CA PRO A 9 4.50 49.02 29.04
C PRO A 9 5.63 48.66 30.03
N ALA A 10 6.55 47.82 29.55
CA ALA A 10 7.75 47.41 30.27
C ALA A 10 8.76 48.55 30.36
N ASP A 11 9.42 48.61 31.50
CA ASP A 11 10.29 49.63 32.06
C ASP A 11 11.50 49.94 31.18
N LYS A 12 11.82 51.25 31.01
CA LYS A 12 12.94 51.80 30.21
C LYS A 12 14.35 51.61 30.82
N LYS A 13 14.58 50.64 31.70
CA LYS A 13 15.90 50.45 32.34
C LYS A 13 16.73 49.28 31.82
N SER A 14 16.27 48.54 30.83
CA SER A 14 17.01 47.36 30.28
C SER A 14 17.75 47.63 28.96
N ILE A 15 17.83 48.86 28.49
CA ILE A 15 18.46 49.19 27.18
C ILE A 15 19.77 50.01 27.34
N GLN A 16 20.38 49.96 28.48
CA GLN A 16 21.63 50.74 28.72
C GLN A 16 22.91 49.92 28.99
N ILE A 17 22.98 48.64 28.62
CA ILE A 17 24.19 47.82 28.81
C ILE A 17 24.76 47.24 27.50
N LEU A 18 24.46 47.81 26.35
CA LEU A 18 25.03 47.37 25.05
C LEU A 18 25.72 48.49 24.24
N GLN A 19 26.28 49.50 24.92
CA GLN A 19 27.07 50.55 24.26
C GLN A 19 28.38 50.84 24.99
N PHE A 20 29.25 49.89 25.15
CA PHE A 20 30.68 50.12 25.37
C PHE A 20 31.45 48.84 25.15
N TYR A 21 31.80 48.50 23.89
CA TYR A 21 33.02 47.80 23.52
C TYR A 21 33.33 48.11 22.06
N ARG A 22 34.24 49.11 21.83
CA ARG A 22 34.95 49.24 20.55
C ARG A 22 36.18 48.32 20.55
N PRO A 23 36.59 47.80 19.38
CA PRO A 23 37.48 46.69 19.27
C PRO A 23 38.94 47.10 19.36
N VAL A 24 39.74 46.33 20.10
CA VAL A 24 41.19 46.25 19.94
C VAL A 24 41.46 45.00 19.13
N CYS A 25 41.96 45.14 17.93
CA CYS A 25 42.52 44.06 17.12
C CYS A 25 43.74 43.43 17.80
N PRO A 26 43.79 42.08 17.84
CA PRO A 26 44.96 41.41 17.28
C PRO A 26 44.54 40.35 16.30
N CYS A 27 45.28 40.26 15.19
CA CYS A 27 45.20 39.23 14.15
C CYS A 27 45.20 37.83 14.73
N TYR A 28 44.00 37.19 14.79
CA TYR A 28 43.88 35.73 14.85
C TYR A 28 43.36 35.28 13.53
N THR A 29 44.19 34.56 12.81
CA THR A 29 43.82 33.76 11.67
C THR A 29 42.72 32.80 12.06
N TYR A 30 41.49 33.03 11.58
CA TYR A 30 40.43 32.02 11.59
C TYR A 30 40.87 30.86 10.69
N SER A 31 41.41 29.81 11.27
CA SER A 31 41.41 28.51 10.60
C SER A 31 39.94 28.11 10.49
N THR A 32 39.38 28.18 9.32
CA THR A 32 38.11 27.54 8.94
C THR A 32 38.26 26.06 9.26
N ILE A 33 37.75 25.64 10.40
CA ILE A 33 37.47 24.24 10.67
C ILE A 33 36.37 23.86 9.70
N MET A 34 36.74 23.31 8.54
CA MET A 34 35.80 22.63 7.66
C MET A 34 35.08 21.56 8.48
N PRO A 35 33.75 21.41 8.36
CA PRO A 35 33.09 20.29 9.01
C PRO A 35 33.75 18.99 8.52
N PRO A 36 33.94 17.99 9.41
CA PRO A 36 34.65 16.76 9.08
C PRO A 36 33.98 16.15 7.84
N LYS A 37 34.76 15.87 6.82
CA LYS A 37 34.31 15.27 5.55
C LYS A 37 33.55 13.98 5.90
N LYS A 38 32.28 13.90 5.57
CA LYS A 38 31.44 12.73 5.85
C LYS A 38 32.10 11.51 5.22
N ARG A 39 32.36 10.45 6.02
CA ARG A 39 32.95 9.21 5.50
C ARG A 39 32.01 8.56 4.49
N PRO A 40 32.51 8.00 3.36
CA PRO A 40 31.70 7.25 2.42
C PRO A 40 31.13 6.00 3.10
N LYS A 41 29.96 5.56 2.67
CA LYS A 41 29.29 4.35 3.19
C LYS A 41 29.64 3.14 2.35
N LEU A 42 30.02 2.05 3.02
CA LEU A 42 30.20 0.74 2.43
C LEU A 42 29.10 -0.22 2.90
N LEU A 43 28.30 -0.77 1.96
CA LEU A 43 27.39 -1.88 2.22
C LEU A 43 28.07 -3.20 1.88
N ILE A 44 28.09 -4.13 2.83
CA ILE A 44 28.60 -5.48 2.61
C ILE A 44 27.47 -6.48 2.83
N PHE A 45 27.13 -7.22 1.79
CA PHE A 45 26.05 -8.20 1.80
C PHE A 45 26.60 -9.60 2.11
N ASP A 46 26.01 -10.25 3.11
CA ASP A 46 26.17 -11.68 3.34
C ASP A 46 25.21 -12.46 2.44
N GLY A 47 25.71 -12.93 1.30
CA GLY A 47 24.89 -13.52 0.29
C GLY A 47 24.22 -14.80 0.75
N ASN A 48 24.93 -15.68 1.44
CA ASN A 48 24.41 -16.97 1.89
C ASN A 48 23.28 -16.79 2.92
N ALA A 49 23.51 -15.99 3.94
CA ALA A 49 22.48 -15.73 4.96
C ALA A 49 21.23 -15.08 4.35
N LEU A 50 21.40 -14.14 3.40
CA LEU A 50 20.27 -13.49 2.73
C LEU A 50 19.49 -14.44 1.82
N ILE A 51 20.16 -15.29 1.05
CA ILE A 51 19.54 -16.29 0.15
C ILE A 51 18.77 -17.32 0.99
N HIS A 52 19.41 -17.92 2.01
CA HIS A 52 18.77 -18.89 2.89
C HIS A 52 17.53 -18.33 3.57
N ARG A 53 17.66 -17.13 4.14
CA ARG A 53 16.54 -16.47 4.81
C ARG A 53 15.39 -16.16 3.85
N SER A 54 15.71 -15.73 2.63
CA SER A 54 14.71 -15.45 1.59
C SER A 54 13.97 -16.72 1.16
N PHE A 55 14.71 -17.83 1.02
CA PHE A 55 14.13 -19.13 0.68
C PHE A 55 13.07 -19.58 1.69
N HIS A 56 13.34 -19.42 2.99
CA HIS A 56 12.41 -19.82 4.05
C HIS A 56 11.31 -18.79 4.31
N ALA A 57 11.51 -17.52 3.92
CA ALA A 57 10.52 -16.47 4.11
C ALA A 57 9.46 -16.40 3.01
N LEU A 58 9.75 -16.94 1.83
CA LEU A 58 8.89 -16.91 0.66
C LEU A 58 8.51 -18.33 0.20
N PRO A 59 7.30 -18.50 -0.35
CA PRO A 59 6.84 -19.82 -0.75
C PRO A 59 7.64 -20.35 -1.96
N ILE A 60 8.01 -21.63 -1.94
CA ILE A 60 8.72 -22.32 -3.01
C ILE A 60 7.89 -22.43 -4.32
N THR A 61 6.61 -22.10 -4.24
CA THR A 61 5.71 -21.99 -5.39
C THR A 61 5.95 -20.76 -6.24
N MET A 62 6.81 -19.84 -5.79
CA MET A 62 7.22 -18.68 -6.57
C MET A 62 8.14 -19.17 -7.69
N LYS A 63 7.55 -19.34 -8.87
CA LYS A 63 8.21 -19.85 -10.09
C LYS A 63 7.96 -18.89 -11.24
N THR A 64 8.89 -18.85 -12.18
CA THR A 64 8.66 -18.23 -13.48
C THR A 64 7.66 -19.06 -14.31
N GLY A 65 7.08 -18.46 -15.36
CA GLY A 65 6.22 -19.21 -16.31
C GLY A 65 6.91 -20.40 -16.97
N LYS A 66 8.25 -20.47 -16.95
CA LYS A 66 9.05 -21.61 -17.38
C LYS A 66 9.27 -22.66 -16.29
N GLY A 67 8.74 -22.46 -15.08
CA GLY A 67 8.84 -23.39 -13.95
C GLY A 67 10.09 -23.24 -13.08
N GLU A 68 10.97 -22.27 -13.31
CA GLU A 68 12.16 -22.00 -12.51
C GLU A 68 11.73 -21.42 -11.14
N VAL A 69 12.22 -22.08 -10.05
CA VAL A 69 11.95 -21.59 -8.67
C VAL A 69 12.82 -20.36 -8.39
N VAL A 70 12.20 -19.23 -7.99
CA VAL A 70 12.88 -17.93 -7.86
C VAL A 70 12.62 -17.24 -6.52
N ASN A 71 12.01 -17.92 -5.55
CA ASN A 71 11.65 -17.32 -4.26
C ASN A 71 12.85 -16.76 -3.49
N ALA A 72 13.96 -17.49 -3.43
CA ALA A 72 15.18 -17.07 -2.75
C ALA A 72 15.82 -15.86 -3.46
N VAL A 73 15.93 -15.92 -4.79
CA VAL A 73 16.50 -14.83 -5.62
C VAL A 73 15.64 -13.58 -5.52
N TYR A 74 14.32 -13.73 -5.55
CA TYR A 74 13.41 -12.60 -5.38
C TYR A 74 13.61 -11.87 -4.04
N GLY A 75 13.63 -12.64 -2.93
CA GLY A 75 13.81 -12.09 -1.60
C GLY A 75 15.20 -11.44 -1.43
N PHE A 76 16.24 -12.09 -1.91
CA PHE A 76 17.61 -11.60 -1.95
C PHE A 76 17.69 -10.26 -2.71
N THR A 77 17.18 -10.20 -3.94
CA THR A 77 17.15 -8.99 -4.78
C THR A 77 16.36 -7.88 -4.10
N SER A 78 15.19 -8.20 -3.56
CA SER A 78 14.33 -7.23 -2.84
C SER A 78 15.07 -6.58 -1.68
N PHE A 79 15.90 -7.35 -0.96
CA PHE A 79 16.63 -6.86 0.19
C PHE A 79 17.82 -5.99 -0.19
N ILE A 80 18.56 -6.39 -1.23
CA ILE A 80 19.66 -5.60 -1.81
C ILE A 80 19.16 -4.22 -2.26
N LEU A 81 18.10 -4.19 -3.09
CA LEU A 81 17.54 -2.94 -3.60
C LEU A 81 17.05 -2.01 -2.48
N ARG A 82 16.48 -2.59 -1.41
CA ARG A 82 16.08 -1.82 -0.23
C ARG A 82 17.27 -1.22 0.48
N ALA A 83 18.30 -2.01 0.78
CA ALA A 83 19.48 -1.53 1.48
C ALA A 83 20.19 -0.43 0.68
N ILE A 84 20.34 -0.59 -0.62
CA ILE A 84 20.89 0.43 -1.50
C ILE A 84 20.06 1.72 -1.45
N LYS A 85 18.73 1.63 -1.55
CA LYS A 85 17.82 2.79 -1.45
C LYS A 85 17.94 3.52 -0.11
N GLU A 86 17.96 2.75 0.99
CA GLU A 86 17.97 3.29 2.36
C GLU A 86 19.29 3.99 2.71
N PHE A 87 20.40 3.36 2.36
CA PHE A 87 21.72 3.84 2.77
C PHE A 87 22.42 4.71 1.73
N LYS A 88 22.07 4.60 0.44
CA LYS A 88 22.71 5.30 -0.68
C LYS A 88 24.25 5.18 -0.61
N PRO A 89 24.78 3.94 -0.72
CA PRO A 89 26.20 3.69 -0.51
C PRO A 89 27.05 4.20 -1.68
N GLU A 90 28.26 4.62 -1.37
CA GLU A 90 29.32 4.90 -2.35
C GLU A 90 30.16 3.66 -2.66
N MET A 91 30.07 2.62 -1.82
CA MET A 91 30.80 1.36 -1.98
C MET A 91 29.92 0.17 -1.64
N VAL A 92 30.10 -0.95 -2.34
CA VAL A 92 29.34 -2.18 -2.13
C VAL A 92 30.26 -3.41 -2.23
N ALA A 93 29.88 -4.51 -1.55
CA ALA A 93 30.49 -5.82 -1.70
C ALA A 93 29.47 -6.92 -1.37
N LEU A 94 29.64 -8.10 -1.96
CA LEU A 94 28.89 -9.32 -1.64
C LEU A 94 29.90 -10.42 -1.26
N ALA A 95 29.72 -11.07 -0.13
CA ALA A 95 30.48 -12.26 0.25
C ALA A 95 29.59 -13.49 0.08
N LEU A 96 30.14 -14.57 -0.50
CA LEU A 96 29.50 -15.88 -0.67
C LEU A 96 30.46 -16.99 -0.18
N ASP A 97 29.88 -18.05 0.41
CA ASP A 97 30.63 -19.23 0.77
C ASP A 97 31.06 -20.01 -0.48
N MET A 98 32.24 -20.60 -0.44
CA MET A 98 32.66 -21.60 -1.42
C MET A 98 32.27 -23.01 -1.00
N LYS A 99 32.07 -23.88 -1.95
CA LYS A 99 31.91 -25.32 -1.67
C LYS A 99 33.22 -25.91 -1.17
N GLY A 100 33.18 -26.60 -0.05
CA GLY A 100 34.31 -27.33 0.52
C GLY A 100 34.42 -27.15 2.04
N PRO A 101 35.30 -27.91 2.70
CA PRO A 101 35.54 -27.74 4.12
C PRO A 101 36.25 -26.39 4.40
N THR A 102 35.92 -25.80 5.52
CA THR A 102 36.60 -24.60 6.03
C THR A 102 37.55 -24.99 7.15
N PHE A 103 38.43 -24.10 7.55
CA PHE A 103 39.33 -24.33 8.69
C PHE A 103 38.59 -24.74 9.98
N ARG A 104 37.33 -24.31 10.14
CA ARG A 104 36.47 -24.73 11.28
C ARG A 104 36.07 -26.21 11.20
N HIS A 105 35.86 -26.76 10.01
CA HIS A 105 35.59 -28.18 9.82
C HIS A 105 36.85 -29.03 10.07
N GLU A 106 38.05 -28.46 9.80
CA GLU A 106 39.32 -29.13 10.09
C GLU A 106 39.57 -29.14 11.60
N ALA A 107 39.23 -28.05 12.30
CA ALA A 107 39.38 -27.94 13.76
C ALA A 107 38.34 -28.77 14.54
N TYR A 108 37.09 -28.88 14.01
CA TYR A 108 36.01 -29.62 14.64
C TYR A 108 35.15 -30.31 13.60
N LYS A 109 35.24 -31.63 13.48
CA LYS A 109 34.55 -32.42 12.44
C LYS A 109 33.02 -32.31 12.48
N ASP A 110 32.46 -32.14 13.66
CA ASP A 110 31.01 -32.01 13.85
C ASP A 110 30.50 -30.56 13.69
N TYR A 111 31.36 -29.61 13.31
CA TYR A 111 30.97 -28.23 13.04
C TYR A 111 29.87 -28.15 11.96
N LYS A 112 28.74 -27.52 12.26
CA LYS A 112 27.53 -27.46 11.42
C LYS A 112 26.94 -28.85 11.05
N GLY A 113 27.41 -29.94 11.70
CA GLY A 113 27.01 -31.33 11.38
C GLY A 113 25.53 -31.63 11.62
N THR A 114 24.88 -30.88 12.52
CA THR A 114 23.45 -30.99 12.80
C THR A 114 22.55 -30.24 11.81
N ARG A 115 23.13 -29.44 10.88
CA ARG A 115 22.34 -28.71 9.89
C ARG A 115 21.70 -29.67 8.90
N VAL A 116 20.37 -29.60 8.78
CA VAL A 116 19.65 -30.33 7.73
C VAL A 116 20.10 -29.81 6.37
N LYS A 117 20.43 -30.70 5.45
CA LYS A 117 20.79 -30.33 4.07
C LYS A 117 19.66 -29.50 3.48
N ALA A 118 19.99 -28.33 2.95
CA ALA A 118 19.02 -27.49 2.32
C ALA A 118 18.42 -28.16 1.07
N ALA A 119 17.19 -27.76 0.72
CA ALA A 119 16.49 -28.30 -0.44
C ALA A 119 17.27 -28.05 -1.74
N PRO A 120 17.27 -29.01 -2.70
CA PRO A 120 17.96 -28.83 -3.99
C PRO A 120 17.56 -27.52 -4.71
N GLU A 121 16.31 -27.09 -4.55
CA GLU A 121 15.77 -25.88 -5.14
C GLU A 121 16.42 -24.58 -4.58
N LEU A 122 16.97 -24.61 -3.37
CA LEU A 122 17.73 -23.48 -2.85
C LEU A 122 19.09 -23.39 -3.55
N TYR A 123 19.78 -24.51 -3.67
CA TYR A 123 21.10 -24.53 -4.31
C TYR A 123 21.02 -24.16 -5.79
N ALA A 124 19.93 -24.51 -6.48
CA ALA A 124 19.70 -24.13 -7.87
C ALA A 124 19.58 -22.61 -8.06
N GLN A 125 19.21 -21.85 -7.01
CA GLN A 125 19.02 -20.39 -7.08
C GLN A 125 20.29 -19.60 -6.78
N ILE A 126 21.35 -20.18 -6.22
CA ILE A 126 22.60 -19.48 -5.90
C ILE A 126 23.27 -18.88 -7.15
N PRO A 127 23.37 -19.58 -8.31
CA PRO A 127 23.89 -18.97 -9.53
C PRO A 127 23.10 -17.74 -9.99
N ARG A 128 21.76 -17.78 -9.88
CA ARG A 128 20.91 -16.62 -10.23
C ARG A 128 21.11 -15.43 -9.28
N ALA A 129 21.31 -15.70 -7.98
CA ALA A 129 21.63 -14.64 -7.02
C ALA A 129 22.99 -13.98 -7.32
N ARG A 130 23.95 -14.76 -7.79
CA ARG A 130 25.24 -14.25 -8.27
C ARG A 130 25.07 -13.39 -9.55
N GLU A 131 24.29 -13.85 -10.52
CA GLU A 131 23.96 -13.12 -11.74
C GLU A 131 23.29 -11.76 -11.43
N ILE A 132 22.38 -11.73 -10.45
CA ILE A 132 21.78 -10.48 -9.94
C ILE A 132 22.86 -9.54 -9.39
N ALA A 133 23.80 -10.06 -8.58
CA ALA A 133 24.87 -9.23 -8.02
C ALA A 133 25.77 -8.67 -9.15
N GLU A 134 26.15 -9.48 -10.12
CA GLU A 134 26.97 -9.08 -11.26
C GLU A 134 26.29 -8.00 -12.12
N ILE A 135 24.99 -8.16 -12.40
CA ILE A 135 24.20 -7.17 -13.16
C ILE A 135 23.99 -5.86 -12.36
N LEU A 136 23.86 -5.97 -11.03
CA LEU A 136 23.81 -4.80 -10.16
C LEU A 136 25.19 -4.18 -9.87
N ASP A 137 26.25 -4.64 -10.54
CA ASP A 137 27.63 -4.17 -10.38
C ASP A 137 28.17 -4.27 -8.97
N ILE A 138 27.78 -5.33 -8.24
CA ILE A 138 28.21 -5.63 -6.88
C ILE A 138 29.36 -6.65 -6.94
N PRO A 139 30.59 -6.30 -6.56
CA PRO A 139 31.71 -7.25 -6.58
C PRO A 139 31.47 -8.42 -5.61
N VAL A 140 31.68 -9.63 -6.09
CA VAL A 140 31.47 -10.88 -5.35
C VAL A 140 32.80 -11.43 -4.86
N PHE A 141 32.92 -11.64 -3.56
CA PHE A 141 34.08 -12.22 -2.89
C PHE A 141 33.76 -13.64 -2.41
N GLN A 142 34.57 -14.61 -2.87
CA GLN A 142 34.51 -16.02 -2.48
C GLN A 142 35.93 -16.53 -2.26
N ILE A 143 36.22 -17.01 -1.04
CA ILE A 143 37.58 -17.43 -0.65
C ILE A 143 37.53 -18.88 -0.19
N SER A 144 38.36 -19.74 -0.79
CA SER A 144 38.45 -21.17 -0.43
C SER A 144 38.95 -21.35 1.00
N GLY A 145 38.36 -22.28 1.73
CA GLY A 145 38.72 -22.63 3.11
C GLY A 145 38.21 -21.64 4.18
N CYS A 146 37.49 -20.58 3.78
CA CYS A 146 36.92 -19.56 4.68
C CYS A 146 35.41 -19.46 4.49
N GLU A 147 34.72 -18.96 5.48
CA GLU A 147 33.29 -18.62 5.41
C GLU A 147 33.08 -17.16 4.98
N ALA A 148 31.90 -16.84 4.46
CA ALA A 148 31.53 -15.47 4.07
C ALA A 148 31.73 -14.46 5.21
N ASP A 149 31.43 -14.85 6.45
CA ASP A 149 31.62 -14.02 7.65
C ASP A 149 33.06 -13.57 7.85
N ASP A 150 34.05 -14.47 7.58
CA ASP A 150 35.47 -14.15 7.70
C ASP A 150 35.92 -13.15 6.62
N VAL A 151 35.37 -13.30 5.40
CA VAL A 151 35.62 -12.36 4.31
C VAL A 151 35.03 -11.00 4.65
N ILE A 152 33.79 -10.96 5.16
CA ILE A 152 33.13 -9.75 5.64
C ILE A 152 33.96 -9.08 6.75
N GLY A 153 34.34 -9.87 7.78
CA GLY A 153 35.16 -9.39 8.91
C GLY A 153 36.46 -8.75 8.44
N THR A 154 37.12 -9.38 7.46
CA THR A 154 38.39 -8.87 6.90
C THR A 154 38.17 -7.58 6.11
N ILE A 155 37.13 -7.47 5.28
CA ILE A 155 36.84 -6.26 4.49
C ILE A 155 36.50 -5.10 5.41
N VAL A 156 35.56 -5.26 6.36
CA VAL A 156 35.16 -4.17 7.28
C VAL A 156 36.33 -3.72 8.16
N THR A 157 37.23 -4.65 8.53
CA THR A 157 38.44 -4.30 9.31
C THR A 157 39.41 -3.46 8.48
N LYS A 158 39.66 -3.78 7.21
CA LYS A 158 40.49 -2.99 6.30
C LYS A 158 39.88 -1.61 6.00
N MET A 159 38.53 -1.51 6.02
CA MET A 159 37.80 -0.29 5.68
C MET A 159 37.34 0.55 6.89
N LYS A 160 37.63 0.11 8.14
CA LYS A 160 37.12 0.76 9.38
C LYS A 160 37.44 2.24 9.49
N ASP A 161 38.64 2.65 9.04
CA ASP A 161 39.09 4.03 9.11
C ASP A 161 38.76 4.87 7.85
N LYS A 162 38.34 4.21 6.77
CA LYS A 162 38.06 4.80 5.44
C LYS A 162 36.57 4.99 5.15
N ALA A 163 35.70 4.15 5.74
CA ALA A 163 34.28 4.16 5.47
C ALA A 163 33.42 3.96 6.71
N GLU A 164 32.15 4.33 6.62
CA GLU A 164 31.08 3.87 7.52
C GLU A 164 30.57 2.54 6.98
N ASN A 165 30.85 1.44 7.70
CA ASN A 165 30.57 0.09 7.22
C ASN A 165 29.21 -0.41 7.73
N ILE A 166 28.40 -0.96 6.85
CA ILE A 166 27.10 -1.54 7.18
C ILE A 166 27.07 -2.96 6.64
N ILE A 167 27.08 -3.94 7.54
CA ILE A 167 26.98 -5.37 7.22
C ILE A 167 25.48 -5.71 7.07
N VAL A 168 25.11 -6.21 5.92
CA VAL A 168 23.72 -6.58 5.57
C VAL A 168 23.59 -8.10 5.61
N THR A 169 23.06 -8.64 6.70
CA THR A 169 23.05 -10.10 6.95
C THR A 169 21.80 -10.59 7.68
N GLY A 170 21.52 -11.87 7.58
CA GLY A 170 20.57 -12.60 8.42
C GLY A 170 21.23 -13.28 9.63
N ASP A 171 22.57 -13.31 9.70
CA ASP A 171 23.32 -13.97 10.75
C ASP A 171 23.75 -13.03 11.88
N MET A 172 23.45 -13.44 13.12
CA MET A 172 23.79 -12.68 14.33
C MET A 172 25.24 -12.86 14.77
N ASN A 173 26.03 -13.75 14.15
CA ASN A 173 27.43 -13.93 14.44
C ASN A 173 28.23 -12.66 14.17
N THR A 174 27.83 -11.93 13.14
CA THR A 174 28.45 -10.66 12.73
C THR A 174 28.30 -9.53 13.76
N LEU A 175 27.42 -9.66 14.78
CA LEU A 175 27.31 -8.67 15.84
C LEU A 175 28.60 -8.48 16.64
N GLN A 176 29.52 -9.46 16.66
CA GLN A 176 30.85 -9.33 17.29
C GLN A 176 31.71 -8.27 16.61
N LEU A 177 31.41 -7.90 15.35
CA LEU A 177 32.16 -6.92 14.56
C LEU A 177 31.70 -5.47 14.81
N VAL A 178 30.55 -5.28 15.45
CA VAL A 178 29.96 -3.97 15.68
C VAL A 178 30.88 -3.07 16.50
N ASN A 179 31.08 -1.84 16.03
CA ASN A 179 31.80 -0.78 16.68
C ASN A 179 31.31 0.58 16.16
N PRO A 180 31.89 1.74 16.58
CA PRO A 180 31.43 3.05 16.12
C PRO A 180 31.39 3.25 14.60
N HIS A 181 32.16 2.46 13.83
CA HIS A 181 32.27 2.55 12.37
C HIS A 181 31.72 1.32 11.62
N ILE A 182 31.22 0.33 12.34
CA ILE A 182 30.64 -0.89 11.78
C ILE A 182 29.28 -1.14 12.43
N LYS A 183 28.22 -1.21 11.64
CA LYS A 183 26.87 -1.53 12.06
C LYS A 183 26.37 -2.77 11.32
N VAL A 184 25.41 -3.49 11.90
CA VAL A 184 24.78 -4.64 11.29
C VAL A 184 23.31 -4.31 10.98
N TYR A 185 22.91 -4.46 9.73
CA TYR A 185 21.56 -4.29 9.24
C TYR A 185 20.95 -5.65 8.94
N THR A 186 19.87 -5.98 9.60
CA THR A 186 19.24 -7.31 9.47
C THR A 186 17.72 -7.20 9.41
N MET A 187 17.09 -8.24 8.85
CA MET A 187 15.65 -8.42 8.88
C MET A 187 15.18 -8.90 10.26
N SER A 188 14.13 -8.32 10.83
CA SER A 188 13.57 -8.76 12.12
C SER A 188 12.57 -9.89 11.94
N ARG A 189 11.47 -9.68 11.17
CA ARG A 189 10.46 -10.70 10.83
C ARG A 189 9.96 -10.47 9.40
N GLY A 190 10.04 -11.51 8.54
CA GLY A 190 9.70 -11.40 7.12
C GLY A 190 10.63 -10.48 6.34
N LEU A 191 10.23 -10.07 5.14
CA LEU A 191 11.02 -9.21 4.25
C LEU A 191 10.83 -7.69 4.48
N ASN A 192 9.88 -7.30 5.32
CA ASN A 192 9.46 -5.89 5.41
C ASN A 192 10.01 -5.12 6.61
N ASP A 193 10.46 -5.81 7.66
CA ASP A 193 10.98 -5.19 8.88
C ASP A 193 12.48 -5.38 9.00
N SER A 194 13.20 -4.30 9.20
CA SER A 194 14.66 -4.30 9.38
C SER A 194 15.07 -3.60 10.68
N ILE A 195 16.21 -4.01 11.22
CA ILE A 195 16.79 -3.43 12.43
C ILE A 195 18.27 -3.15 12.14
N ILE A 196 18.75 -1.99 12.58
CA ILE A 196 20.17 -1.64 12.62
C ILE A 196 20.68 -1.90 14.03
N TYR A 197 21.72 -2.71 14.15
CA TYR A 197 22.46 -2.92 15.40
C TYR A 197 23.71 -2.07 15.40
N ASP A 198 23.76 -1.12 16.31
CA ASP A 198 24.94 -0.44 16.81
C ASP A 198 25.35 -1.02 18.18
N GLU A 199 26.39 -0.48 18.82
CA GLU A 199 26.85 -0.95 20.12
C GLU A 199 25.75 -0.90 21.19
N ALA A 200 24.95 0.18 21.20
CA ALA A 200 23.88 0.34 22.18
C ALA A 200 22.75 -0.70 21.98
N GLN A 201 22.40 -1.00 20.72
CA GLN A 201 21.41 -2.01 20.40
C GLN A 201 21.87 -3.43 20.74
N VAL A 202 23.17 -3.73 20.58
CA VAL A 202 23.74 -5.02 20.99
C VAL A 202 23.68 -5.18 22.51
N VAL A 203 24.10 -4.14 23.25
CA VAL A 203 24.03 -4.14 24.72
C VAL A 203 22.59 -4.27 25.21
N ASN A 204 21.65 -3.55 24.61
CA ASN A 204 20.23 -3.64 24.98
C ASN A 204 19.62 -5.03 24.76
N LYS A 205 20.08 -5.75 23.74
CA LYS A 205 19.57 -7.09 23.40
C LYS A 205 20.19 -8.21 24.24
N TYR A 206 21.50 -8.17 24.44
CA TYR A 206 22.26 -9.28 25.05
C TYR A 206 22.77 -8.95 26.47
N GLY A 207 22.73 -7.70 26.91
CA GLY A 207 23.35 -7.26 28.14
C GLY A 207 24.90 -7.28 28.10
N LEU A 208 25.49 -7.41 26.92
CA LEU A 208 26.94 -7.59 26.67
C LEU A 208 27.36 -6.64 25.54
N LYS A 209 28.62 -6.24 25.55
CA LYS A 209 29.24 -5.46 24.47
C LYS A 209 29.45 -6.32 23.22
N PRO A 210 29.54 -5.73 22.01
CA PRO A 210 29.75 -6.47 20.77
C PRO A 210 30.90 -7.47 20.81
N ASN A 211 32.09 -7.07 21.32
CA ASN A 211 33.26 -7.92 21.46
C ASN A 211 33.10 -9.08 22.49
N GLN A 212 32.02 -9.07 23.28
CA GLN A 212 31.71 -10.15 24.22
C GLN A 212 30.75 -11.18 23.60
N ILE A 213 30.26 -11.01 22.37
CA ILE A 213 29.37 -11.97 21.71
C ILE A 213 30.11 -13.29 21.42
N VAL A 214 31.36 -13.23 21.02
CA VAL A 214 32.20 -14.43 20.86
C VAL A 214 32.42 -15.14 22.19
N GLU A 215 32.74 -14.40 23.24
CA GLU A 215 32.92 -14.91 24.60
C GLU A 215 31.63 -15.61 25.12
N PHE A 216 30.47 -14.99 24.83
CA PHE A 216 29.18 -15.54 25.16
C PHE A 216 28.91 -16.88 24.49
N LYS A 217 29.22 -17.00 23.18
CA LYS A 217 29.12 -18.26 22.46
C LYS A 217 30.13 -19.29 22.94
N ALA A 218 31.29 -18.88 23.35
CA ALA A 218 32.28 -19.79 23.94
C ALA A 218 31.78 -20.47 25.21
N LEU A 219 31.03 -19.75 26.07
CA LEU A 219 30.47 -20.32 27.29
C LEU A 219 29.13 -21.06 27.07
N ARG A 220 28.18 -20.44 26.33
CA ARG A 220 26.85 -21.00 26.14
C ARG A 220 26.80 -22.08 25.06
N GLY A 221 27.72 -22.04 24.10
CA GLY A 221 27.63 -22.75 22.83
C GLY A 221 26.72 -22.06 21.81
N ASP A 222 26.72 -22.60 20.60
CA ASP A 222 25.81 -22.19 19.52
C ASP A 222 25.19 -23.43 18.84
N PRO A 223 23.93 -23.78 19.17
CA PRO A 223 23.27 -24.94 18.57
C PRO A 223 23.08 -24.83 17.06
N SER A 224 23.05 -23.60 16.49
CA SER A 224 22.87 -23.40 15.04
C SER A 224 24.10 -23.84 14.24
N ASP A 225 25.29 -23.72 14.84
CA ASP A 225 26.57 -24.09 14.25
C ASP A 225 27.17 -25.36 14.88
N ASN A 226 26.42 -26.01 15.76
CA ASN A 226 26.86 -27.15 16.54
C ASN A 226 28.14 -26.89 17.36
N ILE A 227 28.25 -25.68 17.91
CA ILE A 227 29.35 -25.28 18.81
C ILE A 227 28.96 -25.68 20.22
N PRO A 228 29.73 -26.53 20.92
CA PRO A 228 29.29 -27.15 22.18
C PRO A 228 29.19 -26.20 23.36
N GLY A 229 30.07 -25.21 23.47
CA GLY A 229 30.18 -24.38 24.67
C GLY A 229 30.58 -25.19 25.91
N VAL A 230 30.34 -24.63 27.09
CA VAL A 230 30.49 -25.32 28.37
C VAL A 230 29.16 -26.01 28.73
N LYS A 231 29.13 -27.33 28.65
CA LYS A 231 27.90 -28.10 28.91
C LYS A 231 27.33 -27.80 30.31
N GLY A 232 26.08 -27.36 30.34
CA GLY A 232 25.39 -26.98 31.57
C GLY A 232 25.41 -25.48 31.89
N ILE A 233 26.12 -24.65 31.13
CA ILE A 233 26.07 -23.19 31.21
C ILE A 233 25.07 -22.67 30.20
N GLY A 234 23.98 -22.10 30.72
CA GLY A 234 22.94 -21.46 29.89
C GLY A 234 23.18 -19.96 29.69
N GLU A 235 22.30 -19.32 28.90
CA GLU A 235 22.37 -17.91 28.53
C GLU A 235 22.55 -16.97 29.73
N LYS A 236 21.72 -17.11 30.77
CA LYS A 236 21.76 -16.27 31.97
C LYS A 236 23.11 -16.35 32.70
N THR A 237 23.62 -17.54 32.89
CA THR A 237 24.90 -17.77 33.59
C THR A 237 26.08 -17.25 32.78
N ALA A 238 26.07 -17.44 31.47
CA ALA A 238 27.09 -16.93 30.56
C ALA A 238 27.13 -15.40 30.60
N VAL A 239 25.98 -14.72 30.59
CA VAL A 239 25.87 -13.25 30.67
C VAL A 239 26.37 -12.76 32.03
N GLU A 240 25.96 -13.37 33.16
CA GLU A 240 26.43 -13.02 34.51
C GLU A 240 27.95 -13.11 34.62
N LEU A 241 28.53 -14.20 34.12
CA LEU A 241 29.99 -14.39 34.13
C LEU A 241 30.72 -13.33 33.29
N LEU A 242 30.21 -12.97 32.12
CA LEU A 242 30.85 -12.03 31.22
C LEU A 242 30.67 -10.57 31.66
N GLN A 243 29.60 -10.24 32.33
CA GLN A 243 29.40 -8.93 32.95
C GLN A 243 30.39 -8.69 34.08
N GLU A 244 30.74 -9.76 34.82
CA GLU A 244 31.70 -9.70 35.94
C GLU A 244 33.16 -9.79 35.46
N PHE A 245 33.50 -10.78 34.63
CA PHE A 245 34.89 -11.09 34.26
C PHE A 245 35.29 -10.66 32.86
N THR A 246 34.36 -10.14 32.07
CA THR A 246 34.51 -9.58 30.70
C THR A 246 34.86 -10.57 29.61
N THR A 247 35.80 -11.51 29.84
CA THR A 247 36.25 -12.51 28.85
C THR A 247 36.33 -13.91 29.44
N VAL A 248 36.21 -14.94 28.61
CA VAL A 248 36.39 -16.38 28.99
C VAL A 248 37.74 -16.57 29.66
N LYS A 249 38.81 -15.98 29.11
CA LYS A 249 40.16 -16.03 29.72
C LYS A 249 40.18 -15.49 31.14
N ASN A 250 39.47 -14.40 31.41
CA ASN A 250 39.38 -13.82 32.75
C ASN A 250 38.49 -14.68 33.68
N VAL A 251 37.42 -15.33 33.18
CA VAL A 251 36.63 -16.28 33.95
C VAL A 251 37.52 -17.40 34.49
N TYR A 252 38.33 -18.02 33.63
CA TYR A 252 39.27 -19.08 34.05
C TYR A 252 40.42 -18.56 34.94
N LYS A 253 40.93 -17.36 34.71
CA LYS A 253 41.92 -16.74 35.58
C LYS A 253 41.41 -16.52 37.02
N ASN A 254 40.12 -16.26 37.15
CA ASN A 254 39.43 -16.00 38.41
C ASN A 254 38.50 -17.16 38.82
N ILE A 255 38.82 -18.39 38.44
CA ILE A 255 37.96 -19.58 38.64
C ILE A 255 37.67 -19.84 40.13
N ASN A 256 38.55 -19.38 41.03
CA ASN A 256 38.42 -19.52 42.48
C ASN A 256 37.72 -18.32 43.15
N SER A 257 37.15 -17.40 42.37
CA SER A 257 36.41 -16.24 42.91
C SER A 257 35.08 -16.70 43.56
N ASP A 258 34.76 -16.09 44.71
CA ASP A 258 33.50 -16.33 45.43
C ASP A 258 32.25 -15.94 44.58
N LYS A 259 32.47 -15.17 43.52
CA LYS A 259 31.42 -14.81 42.56
C LYS A 259 31.04 -15.97 41.60
N ILE A 260 31.86 -17.02 41.54
CA ILE A 260 31.58 -18.23 40.75
C ILE A 260 31.09 -19.32 41.70
N LYS A 261 29.79 -19.68 41.54
CA LYS A 261 29.17 -20.73 42.35
C LYS A 261 29.93 -22.05 42.19
N PRO A 262 30.08 -22.89 43.28
CA PRO A 262 30.82 -24.15 43.20
C PRO A 262 30.46 -25.05 42.02
N ARG A 263 29.17 -25.22 41.77
CA ARG A 263 28.66 -26.00 40.60
C ARG A 263 29.11 -25.44 39.28
N ILE A 264 29.15 -24.11 39.13
CA ILE A 264 29.56 -23.46 37.89
C ILE A 264 31.05 -23.62 37.69
N LYS A 265 31.84 -23.53 38.77
CA LYS A 265 33.28 -23.78 38.77
C LYS A 265 33.58 -25.18 38.26
N GLU A 266 32.91 -26.23 38.82
CA GLU A 266 33.06 -27.61 38.40
C GLU A 266 32.78 -27.80 36.90
N LEU A 267 31.71 -27.19 36.38
CA LEU A 267 31.36 -27.23 34.96
C LEU A 267 32.41 -26.54 34.07
N LEU A 268 32.93 -25.38 34.52
CA LEU A 268 33.99 -24.67 33.80
C LEU A 268 35.29 -25.48 33.76
N GLU A 269 35.72 -26.07 34.91
CA GLU A 269 36.93 -26.92 35.00
C GLU A 269 36.81 -28.16 34.12
N SER A 270 35.64 -28.83 34.12
CA SER A 270 35.39 -30.08 33.36
C SER A 270 35.35 -29.85 31.86
N HIS A 271 34.96 -28.66 31.41
CA HIS A 271 34.78 -28.30 30.00
C HIS A 271 35.68 -27.18 29.51
N HIS A 272 36.87 -27.01 30.11
CA HIS A 272 37.82 -25.96 29.76
C HIS A 272 38.23 -25.99 28.28
N GLN A 273 38.55 -27.17 27.75
CA GLN A 273 38.96 -27.34 26.35
C GLN A 273 37.78 -27.06 25.38
N ASP A 274 36.57 -27.44 25.77
CA ASP A 274 35.37 -27.16 25.00
C ASP A 274 35.08 -25.67 24.88
N ALA A 275 35.33 -24.89 25.96
CA ALA A 275 35.18 -23.45 25.95
C ALA A 275 36.21 -22.76 25.01
N LEU A 276 37.46 -23.20 25.04
CA LEU A 276 38.52 -22.66 24.19
C LEU A 276 38.26 -22.99 22.72
N MET A 277 37.92 -24.23 22.41
CA MET A 277 37.55 -24.66 21.07
C MET A 277 36.32 -23.87 20.58
N SER A 278 35.30 -23.73 21.42
CA SER A 278 34.10 -22.99 21.08
C SER A 278 34.37 -21.49 20.82
N HIS A 279 35.31 -20.90 21.55
CA HIS A 279 35.77 -19.54 21.33
C HIS A 279 36.40 -19.38 19.94
N ASP A 280 37.34 -20.30 19.58
CA ASP A 280 37.96 -20.26 18.24
C ASP A 280 36.98 -20.48 17.11
N LEU A 281 36.05 -21.43 17.24
CA LEU A 281 34.99 -21.71 16.26
C LEU A 281 34.02 -20.54 16.08
N ALA A 282 33.65 -19.84 17.16
CA ALA A 282 32.74 -18.70 17.15
C ALA A 282 33.39 -17.41 16.65
N THR A 283 34.73 -17.33 16.65
CA THR A 283 35.48 -16.11 16.28
C THR A 283 35.45 -15.92 14.75
N ILE A 284 35.01 -14.77 14.31
CA ILE A 284 35.12 -14.32 12.91
C ILE A 284 36.55 -13.84 12.69
N ARG A 285 37.23 -14.42 11.69
CA ARG A 285 38.61 -14.01 11.35
C ARG A 285 38.58 -12.74 10.50
N CYS A 286 39.40 -11.78 10.87
CA CYS A 286 39.42 -10.43 10.26
C CYS A 286 40.74 -10.16 9.51
N ASP A 287 41.59 -11.18 9.32
CA ASP A 287 42.94 -11.09 8.79
C ASP A 287 43.19 -12.05 7.61
N ILE A 288 42.12 -12.54 6.98
CA ILE A 288 42.20 -13.46 5.83
C ILE A 288 43.00 -12.80 4.70
N LYS A 289 43.99 -13.56 4.18
CA LYS A 289 44.84 -13.12 3.06
C LYS A 289 44.18 -13.43 1.73
N PHE A 290 43.76 -12.41 1.01
CA PHE A 290 43.27 -12.51 -0.38
C PHE A 290 43.58 -11.21 -1.14
N PRO A 291 43.62 -11.25 -2.48
CA PRO A 291 43.77 -10.05 -3.29
C PRO A 291 42.61 -9.08 -3.01
N PHE A 292 42.92 -7.91 -2.48
CA PHE A 292 41.93 -6.92 -2.12
C PHE A 292 42.34 -5.55 -2.66
N ASP A 293 41.55 -5.02 -3.58
CA ASP A 293 41.67 -3.64 -4.06
C ASP A 293 40.43 -2.88 -3.67
N GLU A 294 40.56 -1.83 -2.87
CA GLU A 294 39.41 -1.01 -2.42
C GLU A 294 38.70 -0.28 -3.58
N LYS A 295 39.38 -0.11 -4.72
CA LYS A 295 38.76 0.46 -5.93
C LYS A 295 37.65 -0.41 -6.47
N LEU A 296 37.72 -1.73 -6.27
CA LEU A 296 36.67 -2.67 -6.69
C LEU A 296 35.37 -2.47 -5.94
N LEU A 297 35.41 -1.86 -4.76
CA LEU A 297 34.22 -1.60 -3.94
C LEU A 297 33.40 -0.40 -4.43
N GLN A 298 33.99 0.47 -5.27
CA GLN A 298 33.33 1.70 -5.72
C GLN A 298 32.03 1.36 -6.47
N PHE A 299 30.94 1.96 -6.03
CA PHE A 299 29.62 1.73 -6.57
C PHE A 299 29.18 2.94 -7.38
N GLY A 300 29.38 2.87 -8.70
CA GLY A 300 29.03 3.92 -9.66
C GLY A 300 27.66 3.73 -10.30
N GLY A 301 26.90 2.72 -9.86
CA GLY A 301 25.62 2.36 -10.46
C GLY A 301 25.67 1.01 -11.20
N PHE A 302 24.60 0.68 -11.90
CA PHE A 302 24.47 -0.55 -12.67
C PHE A 302 23.78 -0.30 -14.02
N ASP A 303 23.94 -1.23 -14.97
CA ASP A 303 23.28 -1.20 -16.27
C ASP A 303 21.79 -1.52 -16.09
N ARG A 304 20.94 -0.49 -16.13
CA ARG A 304 19.49 -0.64 -15.93
C ARG A 304 18.80 -1.46 -17.01
N GLU A 305 19.27 -1.40 -18.23
CA GLU A 305 18.70 -2.17 -19.35
C GLU A 305 18.91 -3.67 -19.12
N LYS A 306 20.13 -4.08 -18.75
CA LYS A 306 20.44 -5.47 -18.40
C LYS A 306 19.68 -5.92 -17.16
N ALA A 307 19.63 -5.09 -16.11
CA ALA A 307 18.89 -5.41 -14.89
C ALA A 307 17.39 -5.57 -15.18
N THR A 308 16.80 -4.68 -16.00
CA THR A 308 15.40 -4.78 -16.40
C THR A 308 15.14 -6.05 -17.23
N THR A 309 16.04 -6.41 -18.13
CA THR A 309 15.93 -7.63 -18.95
C THR A 309 15.92 -8.87 -18.07
N LEU A 310 16.88 -8.99 -17.13
CA LEU A 310 16.92 -10.14 -16.20
C LEU A 310 15.70 -10.17 -15.27
N PHE A 311 15.25 -9.01 -14.77
CA PHE A 311 14.07 -8.95 -13.91
C PHE A 311 12.79 -9.35 -14.65
N ASN A 312 12.69 -9.04 -15.93
CA ASN A 312 11.59 -9.52 -16.78
C ASN A 312 11.70 -11.03 -17.05
N GLU A 313 12.91 -11.56 -17.31
CA GLU A 313 13.14 -13.01 -17.46
C GLU A 313 12.74 -13.79 -16.20
N LEU A 314 13.11 -13.28 -15.01
CA LEU A 314 12.78 -13.86 -13.72
C LEU A 314 11.35 -13.50 -13.24
N GLU A 315 10.60 -12.74 -14.04
CA GLU A 315 9.24 -12.25 -13.74
C GLU A 315 9.14 -11.42 -12.45
N PHE A 316 10.21 -10.70 -12.10
CA PHE A 316 10.28 -9.82 -10.92
C PHE A 316 9.58 -8.47 -11.12
N LYS A 317 8.36 -8.51 -11.69
CA LYS A 317 7.58 -7.31 -12.05
C LYS A 317 7.41 -6.30 -10.91
N SER A 318 7.30 -6.79 -9.67
CA SER A 318 7.15 -5.94 -8.48
C SER A 318 8.47 -5.32 -7.98
N LEU A 319 9.63 -5.81 -8.43
CA LEU A 319 10.94 -5.26 -8.11
C LEU A 319 11.41 -4.21 -9.11
N LEU A 320 10.88 -4.20 -10.34
CA LEU A 320 11.22 -3.18 -11.34
C LEU A 320 11.05 -1.74 -10.83
N PRO A 321 9.94 -1.35 -10.18
CA PRO A 321 9.83 -0.02 -9.59
C PRO A 321 10.85 0.24 -8.47
N ARG A 322 11.25 -0.81 -7.72
CA ARG A 322 12.24 -0.68 -6.66
C ARG A 322 13.64 -0.46 -7.20
N LEU A 323 13.96 -1.02 -8.37
CA LEU A 323 15.21 -0.81 -9.07
C LEU A 323 15.46 0.69 -9.32
N ILE A 324 14.42 1.42 -9.75
CA ILE A 324 14.48 2.88 -9.95
C ILE A 324 14.57 3.63 -8.64
N GLN A 325 13.77 3.22 -7.65
CA GLN A 325 13.73 3.87 -6.35
C GLN A 325 15.05 3.79 -5.57
N THR A 326 16.05 3.01 -6.05
CA THR A 326 17.40 3.04 -5.48
C THR A 326 18.05 4.42 -5.62
N GLY A 327 17.64 5.22 -6.62
CA GLY A 327 18.27 6.52 -6.92
C GLY A 327 19.70 6.40 -7.42
N VAL A 328 20.11 5.21 -7.85
CA VAL A 328 21.48 4.92 -8.32
C VAL A 328 21.58 5.24 -9.81
N ALA A 329 22.68 5.86 -10.23
CA ALA A 329 22.92 6.22 -11.62
C ALA A 329 22.96 4.99 -12.55
N ASP A 330 22.49 5.14 -13.78
CA ASP A 330 22.73 4.14 -14.83
C ASP A 330 24.21 4.20 -15.26
N LYS A 331 24.91 3.07 -15.20
CA LYS A 331 26.35 3.00 -15.49
C LYS A 331 26.68 3.41 -16.94
N LYS A 332 25.81 3.12 -17.91
CA LYS A 332 25.94 3.62 -19.29
C LYS A 332 25.74 5.12 -19.37
N ALA A 333 24.72 5.65 -18.67
CA ALA A 333 24.51 7.09 -18.55
C ALA A 333 25.66 7.76 -17.82
N ALA A 334 26.21 7.16 -16.74
CA ALA A 334 27.34 7.68 -16.00
C ALA A 334 28.66 7.69 -16.81
N ALA A 335 28.90 6.70 -17.66
CA ALA A 335 30.05 6.66 -18.56
C ALA A 335 29.94 7.70 -19.70
N LEU A 336 28.74 7.92 -20.22
CA LEU A 336 28.45 9.04 -21.16
C LEU A 336 28.51 10.40 -20.45
N LEU A 337 28.14 10.47 -19.16
CA LEU A 337 28.15 11.69 -18.35
C LEU A 337 29.57 12.05 -17.82
N ALA A 338 30.51 11.11 -17.77
CA ALA A 338 31.90 11.42 -17.44
C ALA A 338 32.56 12.21 -18.57
N THR A 339 32.00 12.22 -19.78
CA THR A 339 32.40 13.03 -20.93
C THR A 339 31.47 14.22 -21.20
N ALA A 340 30.28 14.26 -20.55
CA ALA A 340 29.37 15.39 -20.59
C ALA A 340 29.03 15.78 -19.14
N ARG A 341 29.11 17.08 -18.77
CA ARG A 341 28.63 17.61 -17.49
C ARG A 341 27.20 17.11 -17.24
N ALA A 342 26.87 16.78 -15.97
CA ALA A 342 25.54 16.34 -15.56
C ALA A 342 24.46 17.16 -16.27
N GLU A 343 23.85 16.61 -17.33
CA GLU A 343 22.70 17.21 -17.99
C GLU A 343 21.53 17.14 -16.98
N ASP A 344 20.99 18.30 -16.64
CA ASP A 344 19.75 18.43 -15.88
C ASP A 344 18.67 17.63 -16.64
N LYS A 345 17.94 16.72 -15.97
CA LYS A 345 16.83 15.94 -16.59
C LYS A 345 15.84 16.83 -17.34
N PHE A 346 15.82 18.12 -17.04
CA PHE A 346 15.01 19.14 -17.70
C PHE A 346 15.60 19.69 -19.00
N THR A 347 16.74 19.17 -19.48
CA THR A 347 17.33 19.53 -20.81
C THR A 347 16.98 18.52 -21.91
N ARG A 348 15.89 17.76 -21.75
CA ARG A 348 15.47 16.69 -22.68
C ARG A 348 15.06 17.15 -24.09
N ASN A 349 15.18 18.40 -24.44
CA ASN A 349 15.11 18.86 -25.85
C ASN A 349 16.39 18.44 -26.59
N THR A 350 16.46 17.15 -26.89
CA THR A 350 17.53 16.51 -27.69
C THR A 350 17.02 16.24 -29.11
N SER A 351 17.87 15.66 -29.94
CA SER A 351 17.45 15.17 -31.26
C SER A 351 16.31 14.10 -31.18
N GLU A 352 16.08 13.51 -30.02
CA GLU A 352 15.06 12.46 -29.83
C GLU A 352 13.71 13.01 -29.36
N PHE A 353 13.66 14.14 -28.59
CA PHE A 353 12.45 14.71 -28.02
C PHE A 353 12.23 16.13 -28.51
N SER A 354 11.00 16.44 -28.90
CA SER A 354 10.54 17.76 -29.36
C SER A 354 9.44 18.26 -28.40
N TYR A 355 9.86 18.78 -27.24
CA TYR A 355 8.97 19.32 -26.21
C TYR A 355 8.93 20.84 -26.28
N HIS A 356 7.74 21.39 -26.42
CA HIS A 356 7.52 22.82 -26.66
C HIS A 356 6.73 23.45 -25.53
N THR A 357 7.35 24.36 -24.79
CA THR A 357 6.64 25.22 -23.82
C THR A 357 6.13 26.47 -24.55
N ILE A 358 4.82 26.59 -24.65
CA ILE A 358 4.14 27.71 -25.34
C ILE A 358 3.81 28.78 -24.30
N THR A 359 4.41 29.96 -24.52
CA THR A 359 4.22 31.16 -23.68
C THR A 359 3.83 32.38 -24.48
N THR A 360 3.89 32.31 -25.83
CA THR A 360 3.57 33.43 -26.73
C THR A 360 2.35 33.13 -27.60
N GLU A 361 1.62 34.17 -27.98
CA GLU A 361 0.43 34.04 -28.86
C GLU A 361 0.80 33.53 -30.26
N LYS A 362 1.95 33.89 -30.79
CA LYS A 362 2.46 33.42 -32.09
C LYS A 362 2.64 31.91 -32.08
N ASP A 363 3.28 31.36 -31.02
CA ASP A 363 3.52 29.92 -30.87
C ASP A 363 2.21 29.18 -30.62
N PHE A 364 1.31 29.77 -29.84
CA PHE A 364 -0.02 29.22 -29.61
C PHE A 364 -0.83 29.12 -30.91
N ASN A 365 -0.82 30.15 -31.76
CA ASN A 365 -1.53 30.11 -33.04
C ASN A 365 -0.95 29.05 -33.98
N THR A 366 0.37 28.86 -33.98
CA THR A 366 1.05 27.82 -34.76
C THR A 366 0.67 26.43 -34.27
N PHE A 367 0.70 26.22 -32.97
CA PHE A 367 0.25 24.99 -32.30
C PHE A 367 -1.22 24.69 -32.61
N LEU A 368 -2.11 25.65 -32.44
CA LEU A 368 -3.55 25.47 -32.62
C LEU A 368 -3.92 25.06 -34.06
N LYS A 369 -3.20 25.59 -35.07
CA LYS A 369 -3.34 25.16 -36.46
C LYS A 369 -3.01 23.68 -36.64
N LYS A 370 -1.90 23.22 -36.04
CA LYS A 370 -1.52 21.79 -36.05
C LYS A 370 -2.52 20.92 -35.28
N LEU A 371 -2.94 21.37 -34.10
CA LEU A 371 -3.87 20.65 -33.24
C LEU A 371 -5.23 20.38 -33.91
N LYS A 372 -5.75 21.38 -34.65
CA LYS A 372 -7.04 21.25 -35.36
C LYS A 372 -7.04 20.19 -36.46
N THR A 373 -5.90 19.75 -36.95
CA THR A 373 -5.77 18.68 -37.95
C THR A 373 -5.67 17.28 -37.34
N GLN A 374 -5.58 17.17 -36.02
CA GLN A 374 -5.42 15.88 -35.37
C GLN A 374 -6.77 15.15 -35.20
N THR A 375 -6.72 13.84 -35.31
CA THR A 375 -7.89 12.96 -35.06
C THR A 375 -7.84 12.31 -33.68
N ARG A 376 -6.67 12.32 -33.05
CA ARG A 376 -6.44 11.77 -31.71
C ARG A 376 -5.33 12.55 -31.02
N LEU A 377 -5.47 12.75 -29.71
CA LEU A 377 -4.49 13.42 -28.86
C LEU A 377 -4.50 12.84 -27.45
N ALA A 378 -3.36 12.86 -26.77
CA ALA A 378 -3.27 12.72 -25.34
C ALA A 378 -3.24 14.12 -24.70
N PHE A 379 -3.84 14.27 -23.51
CA PHE A 379 -3.81 15.52 -22.75
C PHE A 379 -3.62 15.23 -21.27
N ASP A 380 -3.08 16.20 -20.57
CA ASP A 380 -2.88 16.20 -19.13
C ASP A 380 -2.95 17.63 -18.61
N THR A 381 -3.27 17.84 -17.33
CA THR A 381 -3.38 19.16 -16.71
C THR A 381 -2.43 19.33 -15.54
N GLU A 382 -1.71 20.44 -15.49
CA GLU A 382 -0.90 20.84 -14.37
C GLU A 382 -1.65 21.81 -13.47
N THR A 383 -1.67 21.51 -12.15
CA THR A 383 -2.48 22.23 -11.17
C THR A 383 -1.68 22.64 -9.94
N SER A 384 -2.22 23.61 -9.18
CA SER A 384 -1.59 24.06 -7.93
C SER A 384 -1.69 23.04 -6.77
N GLY A 385 -2.58 22.04 -6.87
CA GLY A 385 -2.85 21.05 -5.82
C GLY A 385 -3.61 19.83 -6.35
N LEU A 386 -3.98 18.93 -5.46
CA LEU A 386 -4.64 17.65 -5.79
C LEU A 386 -6.18 17.68 -5.69
N ASP A 387 -6.76 18.71 -5.09
CA ASP A 387 -8.21 18.87 -5.02
C ASP A 387 -8.70 19.65 -6.24
N ALA A 388 -9.43 18.98 -7.11
CA ALA A 388 -9.93 19.58 -8.34
C ALA A 388 -10.89 20.75 -8.12
N LEU A 389 -11.57 20.86 -6.96
CA LEU A 389 -12.51 21.93 -6.68
C LEU A 389 -11.86 23.23 -6.19
N THR A 390 -10.64 23.13 -5.65
CA THR A 390 -9.94 24.27 -5.04
C THR A 390 -8.62 24.61 -5.72
N SER A 391 -8.13 23.74 -6.60
CA SER A 391 -6.85 23.94 -7.30
C SER A 391 -7.00 24.85 -8.52
N SER A 392 -5.97 25.65 -8.76
CA SER A 392 -5.88 26.51 -9.96
C SER A 392 -5.19 25.76 -11.10
N LEU A 393 -5.64 25.93 -12.33
CA LEU A 393 -4.99 25.39 -13.51
C LEU A 393 -3.70 26.18 -13.82
N LEU A 394 -2.57 25.51 -13.92
CA LEU A 394 -1.27 26.08 -14.25
C LEU A 394 -0.96 25.96 -15.74
N GLY A 395 -1.45 24.90 -16.39
CA GLY A 395 -1.26 24.68 -17.80
C GLY A 395 -1.89 23.37 -18.29
N ILE A 396 -1.88 23.18 -19.60
CA ILE A 396 -2.37 21.97 -20.27
C ILE A 396 -1.26 21.45 -21.16
N SER A 397 -0.94 20.18 -21.06
CA SER A 397 -0.03 19.51 -22.00
C SER A 397 -0.80 18.64 -22.99
N ILE A 398 -0.32 18.61 -24.23
CA ILE A 398 -0.96 17.86 -25.33
C ILE A 398 0.11 17.19 -26.17
N SER A 399 -0.11 15.90 -26.49
CA SER A 399 0.72 15.13 -27.42
C SER A 399 -0.17 14.35 -28.40
N TRP A 400 0.26 14.25 -29.67
CA TRP A 400 -0.39 13.44 -30.71
C TRP A 400 0.58 12.58 -31.50
N LYS A 401 1.85 12.59 -31.09
CA LYS A 401 2.89 11.83 -31.74
C LYS A 401 3.99 11.50 -30.71
N LYS A 402 4.54 10.29 -30.82
CA LYS A 402 5.66 9.86 -29.98
C LYS A 402 6.79 10.86 -29.99
N ASN A 403 7.33 11.19 -28.82
CA ASN A 403 8.43 12.10 -28.57
C ASN A 403 8.16 13.56 -29.01
N GLU A 404 6.90 13.94 -29.20
CA GLU A 404 6.48 15.31 -29.51
C GLU A 404 5.32 15.72 -28.59
N ALA A 405 5.49 16.81 -27.82
CA ALA A 405 4.46 17.32 -26.94
C ALA A 405 4.54 18.84 -26.75
N TYR A 406 3.44 19.43 -26.37
CA TYR A 406 3.28 20.86 -26.21
C TYR A 406 2.68 21.15 -24.83
N PHE A 407 3.29 22.05 -24.06
CA PHE A 407 2.75 22.57 -22.81
C PHE A 407 2.29 24.01 -23.00
N LEU A 408 1.03 24.27 -22.72
CA LEU A 408 0.44 25.61 -22.75
C LEU A 408 0.40 26.17 -21.33
N SER A 409 1.24 27.13 -21.05
CA SER A 409 1.24 27.83 -19.76
C SER A 409 0.06 28.77 -19.66
N ILE A 410 -0.87 28.47 -18.73
CA ILE A 410 -2.06 29.33 -18.46
C ILE A 410 -1.77 30.34 -17.34
N ARG A 411 -0.57 30.31 -16.76
CA ARG A 411 -0.17 31.31 -15.75
C ARG A 411 -0.18 32.69 -16.41
N GLN A 412 -0.93 33.62 -15.82
CA GLN A 412 -0.85 35.03 -16.21
C GLN A 412 0.56 35.53 -15.91
N SER A 413 1.35 35.83 -16.97
CA SER A 413 2.57 36.60 -16.81
C SER A 413 2.18 37.97 -16.28
N SER A 414 2.65 38.30 -15.08
CA SER A 414 2.55 39.69 -14.52
C SER A 414 3.47 40.63 -15.35
N LEU A 415 3.10 40.90 -16.58
CA LEU A 415 3.74 41.88 -17.47
C LEU A 415 3.19 43.30 -17.24
N HIS A 416 2.75 43.65 -16.05
CA HIS A 416 2.49 45.03 -15.67
C HIS A 416 2.64 45.23 -14.16
N SER A 417 3.89 45.32 -13.68
CA SER A 417 4.20 46.17 -12.51
C SER A 417 5.69 46.49 -12.42
N GLN A 418 6.18 47.33 -13.32
CA GLN A 418 7.22 48.28 -12.89
C GLN A 418 6.55 49.35 -12.05
N LYS A 419 6.57 49.19 -10.73
CA LYS A 419 6.73 50.22 -9.67
C LYS A 419 6.50 49.56 -8.30
N GLY A 420 7.62 49.37 -7.62
CA GLY A 420 7.81 49.38 -6.17
C GLY A 420 6.80 48.69 -5.28
N GLY A 421 7.22 47.58 -4.64
CA GLY A 421 6.53 46.99 -3.50
C GLY A 421 6.68 45.48 -3.43
N ASN A 422 7.40 45.00 -2.40
CA ASN A 422 7.44 43.58 -2.00
C ASN A 422 6.03 43.10 -1.62
N ASP A 423 5.34 42.44 -2.56
CA ASP A 423 4.13 41.67 -2.27
C ASP A 423 4.01 40.54 -3.29
N LEU A 424 4.85 39.54 -3.13
CA LEU A 424 4.86 38.30 -3.93
C LEU A 424 3.84 37.25 -3.48
N PHE A 425 2.95 37.54 -2.52
CA PHE A 425 2.08 36.56 -1.86
C PHE A 425 0.59 36.93 -1.72
N ASN A 426 0.08 37.92 -2.42
CA ASN A 426 -1.34 38.22 -2.38
C ASN A 426 -2.02 38.03 -3.72
N TRP A 427 -2.23 36.74 -4.09
CA TRP A 427 -3.21 36.41 -5.13
C TRP A 427 -4.58 36.27 -4.48
N LYS A 428 -5.26 37.39 -4.30
CA LYS A 428 -6.71 37.37 -4.16
C LYS A 428 -7.28 37.05 -5.53
N ALA A 429 -7.98 35.91 -5.64
CA ALA A 429 -8.92 35.67 -6.71
C ALA A 429 -9.82 36.90 -6.77
N THR A 430 -9.61 37.78 -7.74
CA THR A 430 -10.57 38.81 -8.05
C THR A 430 -11.83 38.11 -8.51
N ASP A 431 -12.95 38.38 -7.86
CA ASP A 431 -14.29 37.89 -8.14
C ASP A 431 -14.79 38.32 -9.53
N SER A 432 -14.13 37.95 -10.58
CA SER A 432 -14.67 38.03 -11.94
C SER A 432 -14.47 36.67 -12.63
N LYS A 433 -15.48 35.81 -12.46
CA LYS A 433 -15.68 34.58 -13.26
C LYS A 433 -15.83 34.85 -14.76
N ASP A 434 -15.57 36.10 -15.22
CA ASP A 434 -16.00 36.54 -16.55
C ASP A 434 -14.89 36.68 -17.60
N THR A 435 -13.62 36.38 -17.30
CA THR A 435 -12.57 36.39 -18.33
C THR A 435 -11.80 35.07 -18.38
N LEU A 436 -12.37 34.11 -19.12
CA LEU A 436 -11.67 32.89 -19.48
C LEU A 436 -10.38 33.23 -20.24
N HIS A 437 -9.27 32.56 -19.93
CA HIS A 437 -8.02 32.76 -20.69
C HIS A 437 -8.28 32.54 -22.18
N PRO A 438 -7.86 33.46 -23.10
CA PRO A 438 -8.17 33.39 -24.54
C PRO A 438 -7.78 32.04 -25.18
N TRP A 439 -6.70 31.41 -24.71
CA TRP A 439 -6.27 30.12 -25.21
C TRP A 439 -7.23 29.00 -24.83
N LEU A 440 -7.84 29.04 -23.65
CA LEU A 440 -8.85 28.05 -23.25
C LEU A 440 -10.10 28.18 -24.11
N ILE A 441 -10.52 29.42 -24.46
CA ILE A 441 -11.64 29.66 -25.40
C ILE A 441 -11.32 29.07 -26.77
N ALA A 442 -10.10 29.24 -27.26
CA ALA A 442 -9.66 28.72 -28.55
C ALA A 442 -9.49 27.20 -28.57
N LEU A 443 -9.15 26.57 -27.43
CA LEU A 443 -9.04 25.12 -27.30
C LEU A 443 -10.39 24.42 -27.15
N LYS A 444 -11.37 25.08 -26.56
CA LYS A 444 -12.70 24.52 -26.27
C LYS A 444 -13.30 23.78 -27.47
N PRO A 445 -13.38 24.33 -28.69
CA PRO A 445 -13.94 23.60 -29.83
C PRO A 445 -13.22 22.29 -30.19
N VAL A 446 -11.92 22.17 -29.88
CA VAL A 446 -11.14 20.95 -30.12
C VAL A 446 -11.40 19.94 -29.00
N LEU A 447 -11.41 20.37 -27.77
CA LEU A 447 -11.60 19.52 -26.60
C LEU A 447 -13.04 18.97 -26.52
N GLU A 448 -14.02 19.75 -26.93
CA GLU A 448 -15.44 19.36 -26.99
C GLU A 448 -15.85 18.61 -28.28
N ASN A 449 -14.93 18.44 -29.22
CA ASN A 449 -15.23 17.71 -30.46
C ASN A 449 -15.14 16.19 -30.27
N LYS A 450 -16.28 15.48 -30.38
CA LYS A 450 -16.34 14.01 -30.27
C LYS A 450 -15.56 13.26 -31.36
N ALA A 451 -15.36 13.89 -32.53
CA ALA A 451 -14.61 13.27 -33.62
C ALA A 451 -13.12 13.18 -33.35
N ILE A 452 -12.59 14.05 -32.49
CA ILE A 452 -11.19 14.00 -32.03
C ILE A 452 -11.13 13.12 -30.79
N LYS A 453 -10.44 11.99 -30.87
CA LYS A 453 -10.31 11.03 -29.77
C LYS A 453 -9.32 11.56 -28.74
N LYS A 454 -9.71 11.54 -27.46
CA LYS A 454 -8.87 11.96 -26.34
C LYS A 454 -8.35 10.75 -25.57
N ILE A 455 -7.12 10.82 -25.18
CA ILE A 455 -6.42 9.87 -24.32
C ILE A 455 -5.94 10.62 -23.09
N ALA A 456 -6.06 10.01 -21.90
CA ALA A 456 -5.51 10.59 -20.69
C ALA A 456 -4.98 9.50 -19.73
N HIS A 457 -4.37 9.94 -18.63
CA HIS A 457 -3.99 9.09 -17.52
C HIS A 457 -4.71 9.58 -16.27
N ASN A 458 -5.69 8.84 -15.75
CA ASN A 458 -6.60 9.31 -14.69
C ASN A 458 -7.46 10.52 -15.12
N ALA A 459 -8.03 10.41 -16.32
CA ALA A 459 -8.81 11.44 -17.02
C ALA A 459 -9.83 12.19 -16.14
N LYS A 460 -10.39 11.50 -15.15
CA LYS A 460 -11.42 12.06 -14.25
C LYS A 460 -10.93 13.33 -13.53
N PHE A 461 -9.65 13.37 -13.12
CA PHE A 461 -9.08 14.53 -12.46
C PHE A 461 -9.01 15.74 -13.42
N ASP A 462 -8.43 15.53 -14.60
CA ASP A 462 -8.21 16.57 -15.61
C ASP A 462 -9.53 17.13 -16.13
N ILE A 463 -10.51 16.26 -16.36
CA ILE A 463 -11.84 16.69 -16.80
C ILE A 463 -12.53 17.56 -15.73
N LYS A 464 -12.47 17.20 -14.44
CA LYS A 464 -13.03 18.02 -13.36
C LYS A 464 -12.36 19.39 -13.30
N ILE A 465 -11.06 19.49 -13.52
CA ILE A 465 -10.35 20.76 -13.60
C ILE A 465 -10.88 21.61 -14.75
N LEU A 466 -11.01 21.02 -15.95
CA LEU A 466 -11.46 21.74 -17.14
C LEU A 466 -12.94 22.16 -17.07
N GLU A 467 -13.78 21.40 -16.39
CA GLU A 467 -15.18 21.77 -16.16
C GLU A 467 -15.37 23.05 -15.35
N GLN A 468 -14.42 23.38 -14.47
CA GLN A 468 -14.44 24.68 -13.77
C GLN A 468 -14.35 25.87 -14.74
N PHE A 469 -13.80 25.65 -15.92
CA PHE A 469 -13.69 26.63 -17.02
C PHE A 469 -14.77 26.44 -18.10
N ASN A 470 -15.84 25.72 -17.77
CA ASN A 470 -16.93 25.39 -18.71
C ASN A 470 -16.44 24.69 -19.98
N ILE A 471 -15.39 23.88 -19.90
CA ILE A 471 -14.88 23.02 -20.99
C ILE A 471 -15.28 21.58 -20.68
N LYS A 472 -16.19 21.02 -21.51
CA LYS A 472 -16.63 19.63 -21.38
C LYS A 472 -15.84 18.76 -22.36
N ILE A 473 -14.99 17.91 -21.86
CA ILE A 473 -14.24 16.99 -22.71
C ILE A 473 -15.22 16.03 -23.39
N ALA A 474 -15.15 15.94 -24.71
CA ALA A 474 -15.94 15.00 -25.48
C ALA A 474 -15.05 14.09 -26.32
N GLY A 475 -15.44 12.83 -26.48
CA GLY A 475 -14.67 11.85 -27.23
C GLY A 475 -13.49 11.29 -26.44
N LEU A 476 -13.57 11.22 -25.11
CA LEU A 476 -12.64 10.43 -24.31
C LEU A 476 -12.74 8.97 -24.80
N ASP A 477 -11.61 8.43 -25.25
CA ASP A 477 -11.53 7.14 -25.91
C ASP A 477 -10.69 6.14 -25.11
N PHE A 478 -9.77 6.67 -24.28
CA PHE A 478 -8.85 5.83 -23.54
C PHE A 478 -8.32 6.50 -22.29
N ASP A 479 -8.27 5.73 -21.20
CA ASP A 479 -7.56 6.09 -19.98
C ASP A 479 -6.50 5.02 -19.69
N THR A 480 -5.23 5.41 -19.67
CA THR A 480 -4.10 4.48 -19.55
C THR A 480 -4.01 3.84 -18.17
N MET A 481 -4.47 4.52 -17.11
CA MET A 481 -4.53 3.97 -15.75
C MET A 481 -5.59 2.87 -15.66
N ILE A 482 -6.78 3.14 -16.17
CA ILE A 482 -7.91 2.18 -16.18
C ILE A 482 -7.58 0.99 -17.10
N ALA A 483 -6.99 1.25 -18.27
CA ALA A 483 -6.56 0.20 -19.20
C ALA A 483 -5.56 -0.77 -18.56
N ALA A 484 -4.56 -0.24 -17.88
CA ALA A 484 -3.57 -1.05 -17.15
C ALA A 484 -4.20 -1.84 -15.99
N TYR A 485 -5.17 -1.25 -15.29
CA TYR A 485 -5.94 -1.93 -14.25
C TYR A 485 -6.77 -3.09 -14.82
N ILE A 486 -7.49 -2.91 -15.92
CA ILE A 486 -8.29 -3.97 -16.55
C ILE A 486 -7.39 -5.15 -16.97
N LEU A 487 -6.19 -4.87 -17.49
CA LEU A 487 -5.21 -5.89 -17.86
C LEU A 487 -4.65 -6.66 -16.67
N ASN A 488 -4.49 -6.03 -15.50
CA ASN A 488 -3.99 -6.68 -14.28
C ASN A 488 -4.53 -6.04 -13.01
N PRO A 489 -5.76 -6.38 -12.57
CA PRO A 489 -6.39 -5.78 -11.37
C PRO A 489 -5.65 -6.03 -10.06
N GLY A 490 -4.73 -7.01 -10.02
CA GLY A 490 -3.94 -7.37 -8.84
C GLY A 490 -2.73 -6.48 -8.56
N SER A 491 -2.30 -5.67 -9.51
CA SER A 491 -1.03 -4.93 -9.45
C SER A 491 -1.00 -3.83 -8.38
N ARG A 492 -2.09 -3.12 -8.13
CA ARG A 492 -2.19 -1.94 -7.25
C ARG A 492 -1.19 -0.80 -7.55
N GLN A 493 -0.52 -0.83 -8.70
CA GLN A 493 0.52 0.12 -9.10
C GLN A 493 0.27 0.57 -10.54
N TYR A 494 -0.52 1.62 -10.68
CA TYR A 494 -0.98 2.14 -11.98
C TYR A 494 -0.59 3.60 -12.20
N SER A 495 0.36 4.16 -11.41
CA SER A 495 0.88 5.51 -11.64
C SER A 495 1.59 5.60 -12.97
N LEU A 496 1.58 6.78 -13.59
CA LEU A 496 2.20 7.05 -14.89
C LEU A 496 3.67 6.64 -14.91
N ASP A 497 4.43 6.97 -13.83
CA ASP A 497 5.84 6.58 -13.68
C ASP A 497 6.03 5.06 -13.71
N THR A 498 5.16 4.32 -13.00
CA THR A 498 5.23 2.86 -12.95
C THR A 498 4.89 2.23 -14.30
N LEU A 499 3.89 2.78 -15.00
CA LEU A 499 3.49 2.28 -16.31
C LEU A 499 4.50 2.62 -17.39
N ALA A 500 5.08 3.84 -17.38
CA ALA A 500 6.15 4.25 -18.28
C ALA A 500 7.32 3.26 -18.22
N LEU A 501 7.73 2.92 -16.99
CA LEU A 501 8.80 1.96 -16.83
C LEU A 501 8.42 0.57 -17.31
N ARG A 502 7.26 0.05 -16.88
CA ARG A 502 6.83 -1.31 -17.18
C ARG A 502 6.60 -1.57 -18.66
N TRP A 503 6.00 -0.61 -19.38
CA TRP A 503 5.53 -0.79 -20.74
C TRP A 503 6.43 -0.15 -21.79
N LEU A 504 7.18 0.92 -21.41
CA LEU A 504 8.02 1.67 -22.32
C LEU A 504 9.51 1.54 -21.99
N ASN A 505 9.85 0.94 -20.85
CA ASN A 505 11.22 0.94 -20.28
C ASN A 505 11.79 2.37 -20.16
N PHE A 506 10.95 3.33 -19.84
CA PHE A 506 11.26 4.74 -19.79
C PHE A 506 11.16 5.30 -18.38
N GLU A 507 12.24 5.90 -17.89
CA GLU A 507 12.27 6.59 -16.59
C GLU A 507 11.81 8.04 -16.76
N LYS A 508 10.61 8.32 -16.29
CA LYS A 508 10.00 9.65 -16.30
C LYS A 508 10.65 10.58 -15.28
N ILE A 509 10.58 11.88 -15.52
CA ILE A 509 10.84 12.89 -14.49
C ILE A 509 9.80 12.71 -13.39
N SER A 510 10.25 12.47 -12.16
CA SER A 510 9.33 12.26 -11.04
C SER A 510 8.89 13.60 -10.43
N GLY A 511 7.75 13.60 -9.74
CA GLY A 511 7.33 14.77 -8.96
C GLY A 511 8.35 15.18 -7.89
N GLU A 512 9.19 14.25 -7.39
CA GLU A 512 10.28 14.57 -6.47
C GLU A 512 11.45 15.26 -7.19
N ASP A 513 11.76 14.86 -8.42
CA ASP A 513 12.75 15.56 -9.25
C ASP A 513 12.31 17.01 -9.54
N LEU A 514 11.01 17.23 -9.79
CA LEU A 514 10.42 18.54 -10.08
C LEU A 514 10.36 19.47 -8.86
N LEU A 515 9.86 18.96 -7.73
CA LEU A 515 9.53 19.76 -6.55
C LEU A 515 10.64 19.77 -5.51
N GLY A 516 11.63 18.88 -5.63
CA GLY A 516 12.65 18.63 -4.61
C GLY A 516 12.14 17.80 -3.45
N GLY A 517 13.07 17.28 -2.64
CA GLY A 517 12.78 16.43 -1.48
C GLY A 517 12.90 17.15 -0.13
N GLY A 518 12.26 16.59 0.91
CA GLY A 518 12.40 17.04 2.31
C GLY A 518 11.68 18.36 2.64
N LYS A 519 12.24 19.11 3.62
CA LYS A 519 11.61 20.34 4.13
C LYS A 519 11.63 21.54 3.16
N GLY A 520 12.35 21.41 2.04
CA GLY A 520 12.46 22.46 1.01
C GLY A 520 11.62 22.19 -0.24
N LYS A 521 10.61 21.32 -0.16
CA LYS A 521 9.75 20.98 -1.30
C LYS A 521 8.99 22.20 -1.82
N LEU A 522 9.16 22.48 -3.13
CA LEU A 522 8.43 23.56 -3.82
C LEU A 522 6.95 23.17 -4.00
N SER A 523 6.07 24.18 -4.10
CA SER A 523 4.74 23.98 -4.67
C SER A 523 4.82 23.96 -6.20
N TYR A 524 3.88 23.30 -6.87
CA TYR A 524 3.79 23.32 -8.34
C TYR A 524 3.72 24.73 -8.91
N SER A 525 3.07 25.65 -8.21
CA SER A 525 2.98 27.06 -8.60
C SER A 525 4.33 27.79 -8.56
N ALA A 526 5.28 27.32 -7.75
CA ALA A 526 6.60 27.92 -7.59
C ALA A 526 7.66 27.34 -8.56
N VAL A 527 7.34 26.27 -9.30
CA VAL A 527 8.26 25.67 -10.28
C VAL A 527 8.42 26.60 -11.48
N PRO A 528 9.64 26.85 -12.00
CA PRO A 528 9.83 27.61 -13.25
C PRO A 528 9.05 27.00 -14.42
N VAL A 529 8.49 27.85 -15.27
CA VAL A 529 7.59 27.44 -16.37
C VAL A 529 8.29 26.47 -17.35
N GLU A 530 9.57 26.70 -17.61
CA GLU A 530 10.38 25.85 -18.48
C GLU A 530 10.51 24.42 -17.93
N LYS A 531 10.78 24.26 -16.63
CA LYS A 531 10.88 22.94 -15.99
C LYS A 531 9.53 22.26 -15.91
N LEU A 532 8.48 23.01 -15.53
CA LEU A 532 7.12 22.49 -15.51
C LEU A 532 6.67 22.06 -16.91
N GLY A 533 7.04 22.85 -17.95
CA GLY A 533 6.71 22.55 -19.33
C GLY A 533 7.33 21.25 -19.84
N ILE A 534 8.58 20.98 -19.50
CA ILE A 534 9.23 19.72 -19.88
C ILE A 534 8.59 18.53 -19.16
N TYR A 535 8.33 18.67 -17.85
CA TYR A 535 7.65 17.65 -17.04
C TYR A 535 6.27 17.33 -17.61
N ALA A 536 5.45 18.34 -17.86
CA ALA A 536 4.10 18.20 -18.40
C ALA A 536 4.07 17.61 -19.82
N CYS A 537 5.00 18.06 -20.70
CA CYS A 537 5.16 17.47 -22.03
C CYS A 537 5.47 15.99 -21.97
N GLU A 538 6.33 15.57 -21.04
CA GLU A 538 6.67 14.18 -20.82
C GLU A 538 5.44 13.37 -20.38
N ASP A 539 4.58 13.91 -19.51
CA ASP A 539 3.35 13.24 -19.05
C ASP A 539 2.38 12.99 -20.21
N ALA A 540 2.15 13.98 -21.07
CA ALA A 540 1.30 13.83 -22.24
C ALA A 540 1.89 12.86 -23.30
N ASP A 541 3.19 12.93 -23.56
CA ASP A 541 3.87 12.03 -24.50
C ASP A 541 3.87 10.58 -24.01
N VAL A 542 4.25 10.35 -22.75
CA VAL A 542 4.22 9.02 -22.13
C VAL A 542 2.80 8.45 -22.15
N THR A 543 1.79 9.26 -21.86
CA THR A 543 0.38 8.86 -21.94
C THR A 543 0.00 8.43 -23.36
N PHE A 544 0.41 9.15 -24.37
CA PHE A 544 0.19 8.78 -25.77
C PHE A 544 0.91 7.47 -26.15
N GLN A 545 2.16 7.31 -25.72
CA GLN A 545 2.94 6.10 -25.98
C GLN A 545 2.35 4.87 -25.24
N LEU A 546 1.89 5.02 -24.01
CA LEU A 546 1.22 3.96 -23.24
C LEU A 546 -0.06 3.49 -23.92
N TRP A 547 -0.87 4.42 -24.45
CA TRP A 547 -2.03 4.04 -25.24
C TRP A 547 -1.64 3.08 -26.38
N SER A 548 -0.61 3.42 -27.13
CA SER A 548 -0.15 2.61 -28.29
C SER A 548 0.29 1.19 -27.92
N LYS A 549 0.68 0.96 -26.65
CA LYS A 549 1.08 -0.35 -26.11
C LYS A 549 -0.07 -1.10 -25.44
N LEU A 550 -0.92 -0.40 -24.68
CA LEU A 550 -1.98 -1.02 -23.89
C LEU A 550 -3.19 -1.41 -24.73
N GLU A 551 -3.55 -0.63 -25.74
CA GLU A 551 -4.72 -0.90 -26.59
C GLU A 551 -4.62 -2.24 -27.34
N PRO A 552 -3.48 -2.62 -27.97
CA PRO A 552 -3.33 -3.94 -28.59
C PRO A 552 -3.46 -5.09 -27.60
N GLU A 553 -2.92 -4.94 -26.37
CA GLU A 553 -3.00 -5.97 -25.33
C GLU A 553 -4.44 -6.15 -24.82
N LEU A 554 -5.21 -5.06 -24.69
CA LEU A 554 -6.65 -5.15 -24.35
C LEU A 554 -7.44 -5.87 -25.44
N LYS A 555 -7.13 -5.61 -26.71
CA LYS A 555 -7.78 -6.31 -27.85
C LYS A 555 -7.43 -7.79 -27.86
N LYS A 556 -6.15 -8.14 -27.70
CA LYS A 556 -5.65 -9.52 -27.62
C LYS A 556 -6.28 -10.30 -26.45
N SER A 557 -6.51 -9.65 -25.32
CA SER A 557 -7.09 -10.24 -24.13
C SER A 557 -8.63 -10.25 -24.11
N ASN A 558 -9.29 -9.71 -25.13
CA ASN A 558 -10.75 -9.50 -25.23
C ASN A 558 -11.32 -8.59 -24.12
N LEU A 559 -10.51 -7.65 -23.61
CA LEU A 559 -10.87 -6.74 -22.52
C LEU A 559 -11.25 -5.33 -23.00
N LYS A 560 -11.01 -5.01 -24.28
CA LYS A 560 -11.31 -3.67 -24.83
C LYS A 560 -12.78 -3.30 -24.70
N LYS A 561 -13.68 -4.28 -24.82
CA LYS A 561 -15.13 -4.06 -24.67
C LYS A 561 -15.48 -3.51 -23.30
N ILE A 562 -14.86 -4.02 -22.23
CA ILE A 562 -15.10 -3.53 -20.86
C ILE A 562 -14.67 -2.07 -20.74
N LEU A 563 -13.49 -1.74 -21.27
CA LEU A 563 -13.02 -0.35 -21.29
C LEU A 563 -14.02 0.57 -22.00
N ASP A 564 -14.46 0.19 -23.18
CA ASP A 564 -15.29 1.03 -24.06
C ASP A 564 -16.74 1.17 -23.60
N THR A 565 -17.32 0.10 -23.03
CA THR A 565 -18.75 0.07 -22.72
C THR A 565 -19.07 0.30 -21.25
N ILE A 566 -18.07 0.13 -20.35
CA ILE A 566 -18.28 0.27 -18.91
C ILE A 566 -17.37 1.35 -18.33
N GLU A 567 -16.05 1.19 -18.42
CA GLU A 567 -15.15 2.00 -17.62
C GLU A 567 -15.02 3.44 -18.12
N ILE A 568 -14.88 3.66 -19.43
CA ILE A 568 -14.79 5.03 -20.00
C ILE A 568 -16.12 5.78 -19.86
N PRO A 569 -17.30 5.22 -20.24
CA PRO A 569 -18.56 5.94 -20.05
C PRO A 569 -18.93 6.22 -18.60
N LEU A 570 -18.41 5.43 -17.66
CA LEU A 570 -18.62 5.65 -16.22
C LEU A 570 -17.91 6.92 -15.72
N ILE A 571 -16.83 7.36 -16.35
CA ILE A 571 -16.06 8.54 -15.91
C ILE A 571 -16.94 9.77 -15.81
N ASP A 572 -17.76 10.07 -16.82
CA ASP A 572 -18.66 11.21 -16.81
C ASP A 572 -19.67 11.15 -15.66
N CYS A 573 -20.22 9.95 -15.39
CA CYS A 573 -21.13 9.73 -14.28
C CYS A 573 -20.44 10.01 -12.93
N LEU A 574 -19.19 9.50 -12.75
CA LEU A 574 -18.43 9.71 -11.53
C LEU A 574 -18.01 11.17 -11.33
N ILE A 575 -17.71 11.90 -12.39
CA ILE A 575 -17.42 13.32 -12.35
C ILE A 575 -18.62 14.10 -11.78
N ASP A 576 -19.81 13.88 -12.37
CA ASP A 576 -21.02 14.56 -11.92
C ASP A 576 -21.37 14.23 -10.46
N MET A 577 -21.19 12.95 -10.04
CA MET A 577 -21.38 12.56 -8.64
C MET A 577 -20.40 13.26 -7.69
N GLU A 578 -19.14 13.29 -8.05
CA GLU A 578 -18.08 13.90 -7.24
C GLU A 578 -18.21 15.43 -7.17
N LEU A 579 -18.65 16.07 -8.25
CA LEU A 579 -18.92 17.51 -8.27
C LEU A 579 -20.21 17.86 -7.52
N ALA A 580 -21.25 17.05 -7.61
CA ALA A 580 -22.47 17.23 -6.85
C ALA A 580 -22.23 17.16 -5.34
N GLY A 581 -21.47 16.14 -4.87
CA GLY A 581 -21.25 15.90 -3.44
C GLY A 581 -22.56 15.67 -2.67
N ILE A 582 -22.48 15.52 -1.34
CA ILE A 582 -23.65 15.33 -0.47
C ILE A 582 -23.66 16.31 0.68
N SER A 583 -24.86 16.81 1.05
CA SER A 583 -25.03 17.73 2.16
C SER A 583 -24.89 17.04 3.51
N LEU A 584 -24.27 17.69 4.49
CA LEU A 584 -24.07 17.20 5.85
C LEU A 584 -24.65 18.16 6.89
N ASN A 585 -25.39 17.61 7.85
CA ASN A 585 -25.86 18.35 9.03
C ASN A 585 -24.76 18.39 10.09
N ALA A 586 -23.82 19.35 9.95
CA ALA A 586 -22.72 19.51 10.88
C ALA A 586 -23.16 19.84 12.33
N PRO A 587 -24.19 20.68 12.58
CA PRO A 587 -24.71 20.91 13.93
C PRO A 587 -25.19 19.61 14.62
N TYR A 588 -25.83 18.71 13.87
CA TYR A 588 -26.26 17.42 14.39
C TYR A 588 -25.05 16.54 14.79
N LEU A 589 -24.00 16.47 13.98
CA LEU A 589 -22.79 15.71 14.31
C LEU A 589 -22.05 16.31 15.52
N LYS A 590 -22.00 17.63 15.68
CA LYS A 590 -21.42 18.27 16.87
C LYS A 590 -22.19 17.92 18.15
N LYS A 591 -23.51 17.78 18.07
CA LYS A 591 -24.33 17.30 19.20
C LYS A 591 -24.00 15.84 19.50
N LEU A 592 -23.96 15.00 18.47
CA LEU A 592 -23.61 13.55 18.59
C LEU A 592 -22.20 13.36 19.17
N GLU A 593 -21.23 14.19 18.79
CA GLU A 593 -19.88 14.18 19.34
C GLU A 593 -19.88 14.34 20.86
N LYS A 594 -20.60 15.33 21.39
CA LYS A 594 -20.72 15.55 22.84
C LYS A 594 -21.35 14.35 23.55
N GLU A 595 -22.40 13.78 22.97
CA GLU A 595 -23.04 12.57 23.52
C GLU A 595 -22.06 11.38 23.58
N LEU A 596 -21.25 11.20 22.53
CA LEU A 596 -20.24 10.15 22.45
C LEU A 596 -19.09 10.38 23.42
N ASP A 597 -18.60 11.59 23.56
CA ASP A 597 -17.51 11.91 24.50
C ASP A 597 -17.91 11.60 25.94
N ILE A 598 -19.15 11.90 26.34
CA ILE A 598 -19.70 11.54 27.66
C ILE A 598 -19.75 10.01 27.80
N LYS A 599 -20.24 9.29 26.79
CA LYS A 599 -20.35 7.83 26.83
C LYS A 599 -18.97 7.14 26.86
N ILE A 600 -18.04 7.59 26.05
CA ILE A 600 -16.65 7.08 26.00
C ILE A 600 -15.97 7.29 27.35
N ALA A 601 -16.12 8.48 27.95
CA ALA A 601 -15.57 8.77 29.29
C ALA A 601 -16.21 7.91 30.39
N SER A 602 -17.51 7.61 30.31
CA SER A 602 -18.20 6.72 31.23
C SER A 602 -17.65 5.28 31.15
N ILE A 603 -17.52 4.73 29.95
CA ILE A 603 -16.98 3.39 29.72
C ILE A 603 -15.53 3.30 30.22
N GLN A 604 -14.72 4.34 29.97
CA GLN A 604 -13.35 4.40 30.45
C GLN A 604 -13.26 4.37 31.97
N LYS A 605 -14.09 5.16 32.67
CA LYS A 605 -14.17 5.16 34.13
C LYS A 605 -14.61 3.81 34.68
N GLU A 606 -15.59 3.16 34.04
CA GLU A 606 -16.07 1.84 34.45
C GLU A 606 -14.98 0.77 34.27
N ALA A 607 -14.27 0.81 33.16
CA ALA A 607 -13.13 -0.08 32.92
C ALA A 607 -12.02 0.12 33.95
N TRP A 608 -11.68 1.35 34.31
CA TRP A 608 -10.71 1.66 35.37
C TRP A 608 -11.18 1.18 36.75
N LYS A 609 -12.45 1.33 37.07
CA LYS A 609 -13.05 0.83 38.32
C LYS A 609 -12.94 -0.69 38.45
N ILE A 610 -13.21 -1.43 37.37
CA ILE A 610 -13.06 -2.89 37.32
C ILE A 610 -11.62 -3.31 37.51
N CYS A 611 -10.67 -2.62 36.84
CA CYS A 611 -9.25 -2.94 36.90
C CYS A 611 -8.53 -2.35 38.10
N LYS A 612 -9.17 -1.48 38.86
CA LYS A 612 -8.60 -0.73 40.02
C LYS A 612 -7.30 0.02 39.61
N LYS A 613 -7.17 0.42 38.34
CA LYS A 613 -5.99 1.00 37.77
C LYS A 613 -6.38 1.86 36.54
N ASP A 614 -5.83 3.05 36.43
CA ASP A 614 -5.99 3.89 35.26
C ASP A 614 -5.04 3.42 34.16
N PHE A 615 -5.57 3.25 32.96
CA PHE A 615 -4.80 2.85 31.80
C PHE A 615 -5.45 3.34 30.51
N ASN A 616 -4.68 3.36 29.41
CA ASN A 616 -5.19 3.76 28.11
C ASN A 616 -5.79 2.55 27.37
N LEU A 617 -7.13 2.52 27.25
CA LEU A 617 -7.87 1.46 26.55
C LEU A 617 -7.54 1.37 25.05
N SER A 618 -6.96 2.42 24.47
CA SER A 618 -6.47 2.41 23.07
C SER A 618 -5.07 1.84 22.93
N SER A 619 -4.30 1.66 24.02
CA SER A 619 -2.93 1.17 23.98
C SER A 619 -2.88 -0.36 23.97
N PRO A 620 -2.48 -1.03 22.86
CA PRO A 620 -2.38 -2.50 22.83
C PRO A 620 -1.46 -3.06 23.92
N LYS A 621 -0.37 -2.35 24.26
CA LYS A 621 0.60 -2.77 25.27
C LYS A 621 -0.02 -2.76 26.68
N GLN A 622 -0.71 -1.67 27.04
CA GLN A 622 -1.35 -1.57 28.36
C GLN A 622 -2.53 -2.54 28.49
N LEU A 623 -3.28 -2.75 27.41
CA LEU A 623 -4.34 -3.76 27.40
C LEU A 623 -3.81 -5.18 27.60
N GLN A 624 -2.69 -5.55 26.99
CA GLN A 624 -2.08 -6.86 27.21
C GLN A 624 -1.71 -7.06 28.69
N GLU A 625 -1.09 -6.06 29.30
CA GLU A 625 -0.73 -6.09 30.71
C GLU A 625 -1.96 -6.27 31.60
N VAL A 626 -2.99 -5.44 31.39
CA VAL A 626 -4.24 -5.49 32.18
C VAL A 626 -4.96 -6.82 31.98
N LEU A 627 -5.17 -7.27 30.74
CA LEU A 627 -5.97 -8.47 30.49
C LEU A 627 -5.28 -9.76 30.94
N PHE A 628 -3.98 -9.90 30.61
CA PHE A 628 -3.30 -11.20 30.76
C PHE A 628 -2.39 -11.28 32.01
N THR A 629 -1.94 -10.13 32.53
CA THR A 629 -1.10 -10.10 33.76
C THR A 629 -1.92 -9.74 34.99
N ASP A 630 -2.64 -8.63 34.95
CA ASP A 630 -3.38 -8.14 36.12
C ASP A 630 -4.66 -8.97 36.36
N LEU A 631 -5.51 -9.13 35.34
CA LEU A 631 -6.77 -9.87 35.43
C LEU A 631 -6.63 -11.37 35.15
N LYS A 632 -5.46 -11.84 34.71
CA LYS A 632 -5.14 -13.24 34.44
C LYS A 632 -6.14 -13.96 33.51
N ILE A 633 -6.73 -13.24 32.55
CA ILE A 633 -7.63 -13.83 31.56
C ILE A 633 -6.83 -14.82 30.71
N SER A 634 -7.42 -15.99 30.40
CA SER A 634 -6.73 -17.01 29.61
C SER A 634 -6.42 -16.51 28.20
N SER A 635 -5.16 -16.60 27.78
CA SER A 635 -4.71 -16.29 26.42
C SER A 635 -4.68 -17.51 25.50
N ALA A 636 -5.24 -18.64 25.92
CA ALA A 636 -5.28 -19.87 25.13
C ALA A 636 -6.06 -19.65 23.82
N GLY A 637 -5.48 -20.05 22.70
CA GLY A 637 -6.09 -19.90 21.36
C GLY A 637 -6.00 -18.50 20.75
N LEU A 638 -5.33 -17.54 21.40
CA LEU A 638 -5.10 -16.21 20.83
C LEU A 638 -3.83 -16.14 20.00
N SER A 639 -3.86 -15.35 18.95
CA SER A 639 -2.68 -15.10 18.11
C SER A 639 -1.68 -14.17 18.82
N LYS A 640 -0.39 -14.43 18.55
CA LYS A 640 0.71 -13.61 19.07
C LYS A 640 1.20 -12.63 18.00
N THR A 641 1.45 -11.40 18.40
CA THR A 641 2.10 -10.37 17.59
C THR A 641 3.58 -10.22 18.00
N LYS A 642 4.32 -9.37 17.29
CA LYS A 642 5.71 -9.04 17.64
C LYS A 642 5.87 -8.51 19.08
N THR A 643 4.84 -7.84 19.58
CA THR A 643 4.86 -7.14 20.88
C THR A 643 4.12 -7.91 21.98
N GLY A 644 3.66 -9.14 21.70
CA GLY A 644 2.96 -9.98 22.68
C GLY A 644 1.66 -10.58 22.13
N ILE A 645 0.71 -10.90 23.01
CA ILE A 645 -0.59 -11.45 22.64
C ILE A 645 -1.39 -10.38 21.88
N SER A 646 -2.03 -10.76 20.77
CA SER A 646 -2.85 -9.81 20.02
C SER A 646 -4.07 -9.37 20.83
N THR A 647 -4.31 -8.07 20.89
CA THR A 647 -5.53 -7.47 21.40
C THR A 647 -6.40 -6.90 20.28
N GLY A 648 -6.27 -7.42 19.06
CA GLY A 648 -7.14 -7.05 17.93
C GLY A 648 -8.61 -7.37 18.21
N ALA A 649 -9.53 -6.74 17.49
CA ALA A 649 -10.96 -6.94 17.68
C ALA A 649 -11.37 -8.42 17.59
N ASP A 650 -10.86 -9.13 16.58
CA ASP A 650 -11.14 -10.55 16.36
C ASP A 650 -10.64 -11.44 17.52
N GLU A 651 -9.52 -11.08 18.14
CA GLU A 651 -8.98 -11.81 19.29
C GLU A 651 -9.75 -11.50 20.57
N LEU A 652 -10.17 -10.24 20.75
CA LEU A 652 -11.02 -9.86 21.90
C LEU A 652 -12.40 -10.50 21.81
N LEU A 653 -12.97 -10.67 20.63
CA LEU A 653 -14.24 -11.37 20.43
C LEU A 653 -14.18 -12.83 20.89
N LYS A 654 -13.04 -13.51 20.79
CA LYS A 654 -12.85 -14.86 21.33
C LYS A 654 -12.89 -14.91 22.86
N LEU A 655 -12.63 -13.77 23.51
CA LEU A 655 -12.66 -13.63 24.97
C LEU A 655 -14.02 -13.15 25.50
N LYS A 656 -14.98 -12.89 24.61
CA LYS A 656 -16.31 -12.40 24.99
C LYS A 656 -16.99 -13.37 26.01
N GLY A 657 -17.57 -12.82 27.05
CA GLY A 657 -18.20 -13.60 28.13
C GLY A 657 -17.24 -14.13 29.21
N GLN A 658 -15.90 -14.06 29.02
CA GLN A 658 -14.95 -14.48 30.07
C GLN A 658 -14.78 -13.44 31.17
N HIS A 659 -14.94 -12.15 30.87
CA HIS A 659 -14.78 -11.06 31.81
C HIS A 659 -15.48 -9.79 31.31
N ALA A 660 -16.20 -9.07 32.19
CA ALA A 660 -16.95 -7.85 31.82
C ALA A 660 -16.11 -6.76 31.16
N ILE A 661 -14.80 -6.70 31.42
CA ILE A 661 -13.89 -5.75 30.81
C ILE A 661 -13.80 -5.89 29.28
N ILE A 662 -13.99 -7.09 28.74
CA ILE A 662 -13.89 -7.37 27.31
C ILE A 662 -14.96 -6.63 26.54
N ASP A 663 -16.20 -6.68 27.00
CA ASP A 663 -17.33 -6.00 26.39
C ASP A 663 -17.13 -4.47 26.43
N LEU A 664 -16.65 -3.94 27.55
CA LEU A 664 -16.32 -2.51 27.66
C LEU A 664 -15.22 -2.07 26.70
N ILE A 665 -14.16 -2.88 26.52
CA ILE A 665 -13.07 -2.57 25.57
C ILE A 665 -13.59 -2.60 24.13
N LEU A 666 -14.41 -3.58 23.78
CA LEU A 666 -15.00 -3.69 22.45
C LEU A 666 -15.88 -2.47 22.14
N GLU A 667 -16.78 -2.12 23.08
CA GLU A 667 -17.66 -0.94 22.95
C GLU A 667 -16.84 0.36 22.88
N TYR A 668 -15.86 0.55 23.78
CA TYR A 668 -14.98 1.71 23.78
C TYR A 668 -14.28 1.90 22.43
N ARG A 669 -13.74 0.82 21.86
CA ARG A 669 -13.03 0.85 20.57
C ARG A 669 -13.97 1.16 19.40
N GLU A 670 -15.16 0.58 19.39
CA GLU A 670 -16.16 0.86 18.36
C GLU A 670 -16.55 2.35 18.40
N LEU A 671 -16.92 2.86 19.56
CA LEU A 671 -17.31 4.25 19.73
C LEU A 671 -16.19 5.22 19.38
N THR A 672 -14.97 4.95 19.87
CA THR A 672 -13.80 5.82 19.59
C THR A 672 -13.44 5.82 18.12
N LYS A 673 -13.47 4.66 17.46
CA LYS A 673 -13.21 4.54 16.02
C LYS A 673 -14.24 5.32 15.21
N LEU A 674 -15.52 5.14 15.48
CA LEU A 674 -16.57 5.83 14.73
C LEU A 674 -16.57 7.33 15.00
N ALA A 675 -16.33 7.74 16.26
CA ALA A 675 -16.20 9.14 16.60
C ALA A 675 -15.03 9.82 15.87
N SER A 676 -13.84 9.21 15.86
CA SER A 676 -12.66 9.78 15.22
C SER A 676 -12.71 9.72 13.70
N THR A 677 -13.25 8.63 13.12
CA THR A 677 -13.27 8.45 11.67
C THR A 677 -14.35 9.29 10.98
N TYR A 678 -15.51 9.43 11.63
CA TYR A 678 -16.66 10.06 10.98
C TYR A 678 -17.19 11.31 11.72
N VAL A 679 -17.49 11.19 13.02
CA VAL A 679 -18.24 12.25 13.72
C VAL A 679 -17.44 13.55 13.82
N ARG A 680 -16.15 13.45 14.12
CA ARG A 680 -15.23 14.61 14.21
C ARG A 680 -14.71 15.05 12.85
N THR A 681 -14.37 14.07 12.00
CA THR A 681 -13.67 14.37 10.73
C THR A 681 -14.59 14.86 9.63
N LEU A 682 -15.82 14.29 9.50
CA LEU A 682 -16.72 14.71 8.40
C LEU A 682 -17.06 16.21 8.38
N PRO A 683 -17.34 16.89 9.53
CA PRO A 683 -17.56 18.34 9.51
C PRO A 683 -16.39 19.15 8.98
N GLU A 684 -15.15 18.69 9.18
CA GLU A 684 -13.92 19.35 8.71
C GLU A 684 -13.70 19.18 7.21
N LEU A 685 -14.32 18.16 6.60
CA LEU A 685 -14.24 17.86 5.18
C LEU A 685 -15.31 18.55 4.34
N ILE A 686 -16.16 19.37 4.94
CA ILE A 686 -17.13 20.18 4.19
C ILE A 686 -16.36 21.20 3.34
N ASN A 687 -16.51 21.10 2.02
CA ASN A 687 -15.86 22.03 1.12
C ASN A 687 -16.42 23.45 1.33
N PRO A 688 -15.59 24.48 1.58
CA PRO A 688 -16.03 25.83 1.91
C PRO A 688 -16.75 26.55 0.74
N VAL A 689 -16.51 26.11 -0.51
CA VAL A 689 -17.14 26.73 -1.70
C VAL A 689 -18.53 26.16 -1.93
N THR A 690 -18.70 24.85 -1.82
CA THR A 690 -19.96 24.17 -2.12
C THR A 690 -20.85 23.94 -0.89
N GLY A 691 -20.26 23.96 0.32
CA GLY A 691 -20.94 23.60 1.56
C GLY A 691 -21.26 22.11 1.67
N ARG A 692 -20.67 21.25 0.84
CA ARG A 692 -20.96 19.82 0.73
C ARG A 692 -19.72 18.97 0.95
N ILE A 693 -19.90 17.68 1.18
CA ILE A 693 -18.82 16.69 1.18
C ILE A 693 -18.70 16.07 -0.20
N HIS A 694 -17.48 16.05 -0.72
CA HIS A 694 -17.14 15.45 -2.00
C HIS A 694 -16.22 14.26 -1.76
N THR A 695 -16.74 13.05 -1.95
CA THR A 695 -15.91 11.84 -1.96
C THR A 695 -15.33 11.61 -3.35
N SER A 696 -14.24 10.89 -3.47
CA SER A 696 -13.71 10.42 -4.75
C SER A 696 -14.01 8.93 -4.94
N PHE A 697 -14.59 8.57 -6.09
CA PHE A 697 -14.86 7.18 -6.48
C PHE A 697 -13.73 6.64 -7.35
N ASN A 698 -13.05 5.59 -6.89
CA ASN A 698 -11.90 5.02 -7.59
C ASN A 698 -12.27 3.70 -8.28
N GLN A 699 -11.97 3.61 -9.59
CA GLN A 699 -12.24 2.44 -10.43
C GLN A 699 -11.12 1.38 -10.37
N THR A 700 -9.94 1.70 -9.82
CA THR A 700 -8.71 0.90 -9.98
C THR A 700 -8.19 0.25 -8.70
N ILE A 701 -8.95 0.28 -7.60
CA ILE A 701 -8.53 -0.29 -6.30
C ILE A 701 -9.00 -1.72 -6.10
N ALA A 702 -10.28 -1.99 -6.30
CA ALA A 702 -10.86 -3.30 -6.02
C ALA A 702 -10.59 -4.28 -7.16
N ALA A 703 -9.96 -5.43 -6.88
CA ALA A 703 -9.66 -6.44 -7.90
C ALA A 703 -10.92 -7.11 -8.51
N THR A 704 -12.10 -6.91 -7.91
CA THR A 704 -13.39 -7.41 -8.41
C THR A 704 -14.07 -6.46 -9.40
N GLY A 705 -13.56 -5.24 -9.60
CA GLY A 705 -14.22 -4.22 -10.41
C GLY A 705 -15.16 -3.29 -9.63
N ARG A 706 -15.41 -3.54 -8.34
CA ARG A 706 -16.21 -2.64 -7.49
C ARG A 706 -15.54 -1.27 -7.39
N LEU A 707 -16.34 -0.22 -7.30
CA LEU A 707 -15.86 1.11 -6.97
C LEU A 707 -15.41 1.16 -5.49
N SER A 708 -14.45 1.99 -5.18
CA SER A 708 -14.13 2.33 -3.80
C SER A 708 -14.26 3.84 -3.60
N SER A 709 -14.83 4.24 -2.46
CA SER A 709 -14.96 5.64 -2.06
C SER A 709 -13.78 6.00 -1.14
N VAL A 710 -13.13 7.13 -1.40
CA VAL A 710 -12.00 7.65 -0.62
C VAL A 710 -12.15 9.16 -0.41
N ASP A 711 -11.55 9.67 0.63
CA ASP A 711 -11.40 11.08 0.96
C ASP A 711 -12.71 11.90 1.01
N PRO A 712 -13.71 11.47 1.83
CA PRO A 712 -13.77 10.38 2.80
C PRO A 712 -14.38 9.08 2.23
N ASN A 713 -14.09 7.94 2.87
CA ASN A 713 -14.76 6.69 2.51
C ASN A 713 -16.17 6.63 3.09
N LEU A 714 -17.18 6.91 2.27
CA LEU A 714 -18.59 6.89 2.63
C LEU A 714 -19.23 5.50 2.53
N GLN A 715 -18.62 4.55 1.81
CA GLN A 715 -19.13 3.18 1.66
C GLN A 715 -18.98 2.33 2.94
N ASN A 716 -18.09 2.73 3.85
CA ASN A 716 -17.80 1.98 5.07
C ASN A 716 -18.55 2.48 6.32
N ILE A 717 -19.48 3.43 6.19
CA ILE A 717 -20.30 3.90 7.31
C ILE A 717 -21.27 2.78 7.70
N PRO A 718 -21.22 2.24 8.96
CA PRO A 718 -22.05 1.12 9.37
C PRO A 718 -23.55 1.42 9.27
N ILE A 719 -24.34 0.44 8.86
CA ILE A 719 -25.82 0.53 8.83
C ILE A 719 -26.48 -0.27 9.96
N ARG A 720 -25.79 -1.31 10.46
CA ARG A 720 -26.38 -2.25 11.43
C ARG A 720 -26.35 -1.73 12.85
N THR A 721 -25.31 -0.97 13.22
CA THR A 721 -25.18 -0.43 14.57
C THR A 721 -26.02 0.84 14.77
N GLU A 722 -26.48 1.09 15.99
CA GLU A 722 -27.25 2.30 16.31
C GLU A 722 -26.45 3.58 16.00
N LEU A 723 -25.18 3.60 16.39
CA LEU A 723 -24.30 4.72 16.14
C LEU A 723 -24.07 4.93 14.62
N GLY A 724 -23.88 3.84 13.86
CA GLY A 724 -23.76 3.94 12.41
C GLY A 724 -24.99 4.58 11.77
N ARG A 725 -26.20 4.18 12.21
CA ARG A 725 -27.45 4.84 11.79
C ARG A 725 -27.49 6.33 12.19
N LYS A 726 -27.07 6.69 13.40
CA LYS A 726 -26.99 8.11 13.80
C LYS A 726 -26.02 8.90 12.90
N ILE A 727 -24.89 8.33 12.51
CA ILE A 727 -23.94 8.97 11.58
C ILE A 727 -24.58 9.13 10.19
N ARG A 728 -25.23 8.11 9.65
CA ARG A 728 -25.93 8.19 8.35
C ARG A 728 -27.07 9.22 8.36
N ALA A 729 -27.75 9.43 9.49
CA ALA A 729 -28.80 10.43 9.62
C ALA A 729 -28.29 11.87 9.48
N ALA A 730 -26.97 12.09 9.60
CA ALA A 730 -26.38 13.40 9.34
C ALA A 730 -26.31 13.74 7.85
N PHE A 731 -26.39 12.79 6.95
CA PHE A 731 -26.41 13.01 5.51
C PHE A 731 -27.84 13.34 5.06
N ILE A 732 -28.01 14.53 4.54
CA ILE A 732 -29.32 15.12 4.22
C ILE A 732 -29.37 15.59 2.77
N ALA A 733 -30.57 15.76 2.24
CA ALA A 733 -30.77 16.47 0.97
C ALA A 733 -30.57 17.98 1.14
N LYS A 734 -30.27 18.67 0.05
CA LYS A 734 -30.34 20.14 0.02
C LYS A 734 -31.78 20.61 0.26
N LYS A 735 -31.92 21.83 0.74
CA LYS A 735 -33.25 22.45 0.99
C LYS A 735 -34.13 22.40 -0.26
N GLY A 736 -35.34 21.85 -0.12
CA GLY A 736 -36.30 21.71 -1.20
C GLY A 736 -36.17 20.42 -2.03
N CYS A 737 -35.23 19.53 -1.67
CA CYS A 737 -35.08 18.19 -2.26
C CYS A 737 -35.25 17.10 -1.22
N GLU A 738 -35.41 15.88 -1.66
CA GLU A 738 -35.36 14.65 -0.85
C GLU A 738 -34.26 13.71 -1.34
N LEU A 739 -33.74 12.87 -0.44
CA LEU A 739 -32.90 11.73 -0.84
C LEU A 739 -33.80 10.59 -1.30
N VAL A 740 -33.45 10.01 -2.43
CA VAL A 740 -34.11 8.81 -2.97
C VAL A 740 -33.03 7.75 -3.18
N SER A 741 -33.24 6.54 -2.65
CA SER A 741 -32.34 5.43 -2.88
C SER A 741 -32.98 4.33 -3.68
N PHE A 742 -32.19 3.69 -4.53
CA PHE A 742 -32.55 2.50 -5.28
C PHE A 742 -31.55 1.40 -4.96
N ASP A 743 -32.03 0.27 -4.45
CA ASP A 743 -31.23 -0.82 -3.92
C ASP A 743 -31.59 -2.13 -4.62
N TYR A 744 -30.60 -2.85 -5.15
CA TYR A 744 -30.82 -4.15 -5.75
C TYR A 744 -31.16 -5.21 -4.70
N SER A 745 -32.25 -5.89 -4.87
CA SER A 745 -32.70 -6.94 -3.96
C SER A 745 -31.96 -8.26 -4.22
N GLN A 746 -31.05 -8.67 -3.32
CA GLN A 746 -30.34 -9.96 -3.35
C GLN A 746 -29.60 -10.23 -4.69
N LEU A 747 -28.94 -9.23 -5.25
CA LEU A 747 -28.36 -9.30 -6.60
C LEU A 747 -27.33 -10.43 -6.74
N GLU A 748 -26.42 -10.61 -5.77
CA GLU A 748 -25.40 -11.67 -5.82
C GLU A 748 -26.05 -13.09 -5.90
N LEU A 749 -27.14 -13.33 -5.16
CA LEU A 749 -27.84 -14.62 -5.22
C LEU A 749 -28.56 -14.83 -6.55
N ARG A 750 -29.09 -13.78 -7.16
CA ARG A 750 -29.72 -13.83 -8.49
C ARG A 750 -28.70 -14.12 -9.58
N ILE A 751 -27.50 -13.49 -9.48
CA ILE A 751 -26.38 -13.77 -10.38
C ILE A 751 -25.91 -15.22 -10.21
N ALA A 752 -25.77 -15.70 -8.96
CA ALA A 752 -25.40 -17.08 -8.68
C ALA A 752 -26.40 -18.09 -9.25
N ALA A 753 -27.73 -17.83 -9.10
CA ALA A 753 -28.77 -18.65 -9.65
C ALA A 753 -28.73 -18.73 -11.19
N HIS A 754 -28.36 -17.61 -11.84
CA HIS A 754 -28.18 -17.56 -13.29
C HIS A 754 -26.91 -18.29 -13.75
N ILE A 755 -25.74 -18.01 -13.13
CA ILE A 755 -24.45 -18.57 -13.56
C ILE A 755 -24.40 -20.08 -13.30
N ALA A 756 -24.85 -20.53 -12.13
CA ALA A 756 -24.87 -21.93 -11.77
C ALA A 756 -26.02 -22.73 -12.46
N ASP A 757 -26.93 -22.03 -13.04
CA ASP A 757 -28.14 -22.64 -13.64
C ASP A 757 -28.94 -23.53 -12.66
N ASP A 758 -29.00 -23.10 -11.38
CA ASP A 758 -29.63 -23.91 -10.33
C ASP A 758 -31.17 -23.82 -10.37
N PRO A 759 -31.89 -24.95 -10.59
CA PRO A 759 -33.32 -24.95 -10.78
C PRO A 759 -34.10 -24.53 -9.52
N MET A 760 -33.61 -24.86 -8.33
CA MET A 760 -34.30 -24.54 -7.08
C MET A 760 -34.20 -23.04 -6.77
N LEU A 761 -33.01 -22.44 -6.90
CA LEU A 761 -32.85 -21.00 -6.75
C LEU A 761 -33.63 -20.22 -7.81
N LYS A 762 -33.61 -20.69 -9.08
CA LYS A 762 -34.38 -20.07 -10.14
C LYS A 762 -35.88 -20.12 -9.90
N LYS A 763 -36.39 -21.24 -9.41
CA LYS A 763 -37.81 -21.39 -9.05
C LYS A 763 -38.18 -20.42 -7.94
N ALA A 764 -37.41 -20.38 -6.86
CA ALA A 764 -37.67 -19.48 -5.72
C ALA A 764 -37.75 -18.02 -6.17
N PHE A 765 -36.80 -17.54 -7.00
CA PHE A 765 -36.81 -16.17 -7.50
C PHE A 765 -37.98 -15.89 -8.48
N LYS A 766 -38.34 -16.83 -9.34
CA LYS A 766 -39.47 -16.66 -10.29
C LYS A 766 -40.79 -16.61 -9.57
N GLU A 767 -40.95 -17.37 -8.51
CA GLU A 767 -42.17 -17.41 -7.69
C GLU A 767 -42.19 -16.31 -6.61
N GLY A 768 -41.17 -15.44 -6.55
CA GLY A 768 -41.11 -14.36 -5.55
C GLY A 768 -40.95 -14.84 -4.11
N GLN A 769 -40.47 -16.08 -3.91
CA GLN A 769 -40.23 -16.64 -2.58
C GLN A 769 -38.99 -16.02 -1.92
N ASP A 770 -38.99 -15.95 -0.59
CA ASP A 770 -37.77 -15.56 0.17
C ASP A 770 -36.74 -16.70 0.13
N VAL A 771 -35.68 -16.51 -0.64
CA VAL A 771 -34.60 -17.50 -0.82
C VAL A 771 -34.00 -17.94 0.52
N HIS A 772 -33.90 -17.05 1.49
CA HIS A 772 -33.35 -17.41 2.81
C HIS A 772 -34.32 -18.31 3.58
N SER A 773 -35.62 -18.06 3.50
CA SER A 773 -36.65 -18.93 4.09
C SER A 773 -36.71 -20.26 3.35
N THR A 774 -36.63 -20.25 2.03
CA THR A 774 -36.56 -21.48 1.21
C THR A 774 -35.36 -22.33 1.60
N THR A 775 -34.16 -21.72 1.69
CA THR A 775 -32.95 -22.42 2.15
C THR A 775 -33.13 -22.95 3.57
N ALA A 776 -33.71 -22.17 4.47
CA ALA A 776 -33.95 -22.60 5.87
C ALA A 776 -34.87 -23.81 5.93
N SER A 777 -35.93 -23.81 5.14
CA SER A 777 -36.87 -24.94 4.99
C SER A 777 -36.15 -26.21 4.52
N LEU A 778 -35.32 -26.10 3.51
CA LEU A 778 -34.57 -27.22 2.92
C LEU A 778 -33.54 -27.83 3.90
N ILE A 779 -32.68 -26.99 4.52
CA ILE A 779 -31.61 -27.47 5.39
C ILE A 779 -32.06 -27.91 6.76
N ASN A 780 -33.23 -27.45 7.24
CA ASN A 780 -33.81 -27.88 8.51
C ASN A 780 -34.93 -28.92 8.33
N HIS A 781 -35.26 -29.32 7.09
CA HIS A 781 -36.34 -30.29 6.76
C HIS A 781 -37.68 -29.91 7.37
N VAL A 782 -38.02 -28.61 7.36
CA VAL A 782 -39.30 -28.09 7.84
C VAL A 782 -40.10 -27.41 6.73
N PRO A 783 -41.44 -27.46 6.73
CA PRO A 783 -42.27 -26.70 5.79
C PRO A 783 -41.95 -25.19 5.87
N LEU A 784 -42.15 -24.47 4.77
CA LEU A 784 -41.80 -23.04 4.62
C LEU A 784 -42.54 -22.15 5.65
N ASP A 785 -43.78 -22.48 5.99
CA ASP A 785 -44.60 -21.81 6.98
C ASP A 785 -44.14 -22.04 8.44
N LYS A 786 -43.29 -23.04 8.67
CA LYS A 786 -42.70 -23.39 9.97
C LYS A 786 -41.28 -22.82 10.14
N VAL A 787 -40.75 -22.12 9.15
CA VAL A 787 -39.44 -21.50 9.24
C VAL A 787 -39.47 -20.35 10.25
N THR A 788 -38.66 -20.47 11.32
CA THR A 788 -38.54 -19.43 12.33
C THR A 788 -37.61 -18.28 11.85
N ALA A 789 -37.70 -17.12 12.51
CA ALA A 789 -36.82 -15.98 12.22
C ALA A 789 -35.33 -16.33 12.41
N ASP A 790 -35.02 -17.20 13.39
CA ASP A 790 -33.66 -17.66 13.63
C ASP A 790 -33.14 -18.59 12.54
N MET A 791 -33.95 -19.57 12.11
CA MET A 791 -33.63 -20.44 10.99
C MET A 791 -33.37 -19.62 9.72
N ARG A 792 -34.21 -18.63 9.44
CA ARG A 792 -34.03 -17.71 8.29
C ARG A 792 -32.73 -16.91 8.42
N ARG A 793 -32.41 -16.41 9.62
CA ARG A 793 -31.16 -15.66 9.87
C ARG A 793 -29.94 -16.55 9.65
N GLN A 794 -29.94 -17.78 10.17
CA GLN A 794 -28.87 -18.75 9.94
C GLN A 794 -28.74 -19.08 8.45
N ALA A 795 -29.84 -19.39 7.75
CA ALA A 795 -29.83 -19.67 6.32
C ALA A 795 -29.29 -18.48 5.49
N LYS A 796 -29.57 -17.24 5.92
CA LYS A 796 -28.97 -16.06 5.29
C LYS A 796 -27.46 -16.08 5.44
N THR A 797 -26.93 -16.37 6.61
CA THR A 797 -25.49 -16.49 6.87
C THR A 797 -24.86 -17.62 6.06
N ILE A 798 -25.56 -18.76 5.98
CA ILE A 798 -25.13 -19.94 5.23
C ILE A 798 -25.08 -19.64 3.72
N ASN A 799 -26.15 -19.06 3.17
CA ASN A 799 -26.23 -18.69 1.74
C ASN A 799 -25.03 -17.83 1.31
N PHE A 800 -24.77 -16.77 2.05
CA PHE A 800 -23.63 -15.90 1.75
C PHE A 800 -22.28 -16.56 2.08
N GLY A 801 -22.18 -17.27 3.21
CA GLY A 801 -20.97 -17.95 3.62
C GLY A 801 -20.47 -18.96 2.58
N ILE A 802 -21.36 -19.80 2.07
CA ILE A 802 -21.03 -20.82 1.07
C ILE A 802 -20.73 -20.16 -0.28
N LEU A 803 -21.53 -19.17 -0.68
CA LEU A 803 -21.29 -18.42 -1.92
C LEU A 803 -19.93 -17.73 -1.92
N TYR A 804 -19.45 -17.30 -0.73
CA TYR A 804 -18.13 -16.71 -0.56
C TYR A 804 -17.02 -17.76 -0.28
N GLY A 805 -17.34 -19.05 -0.41
CA GLY A 805 -16.39 -20.15 -0.26
C GLY A 805 -15.91 -20.34 1.17
N GLN A 806 -16.71 -19.96 2.18
CA GLN A 806 -16.39 -20.28 3.58
C GLN A 806 -16.43 -21.79 3.79
N GLY A 807 -15.37 -22.31 4.42
CA GLY A 807 -15.41 -23.69 4.91
C GLY A 807 -16.08 -23.78 6.29
N PRO A 808 -16.21 -25.02 6.84
CA PRO A 808 -16.94 -25.27 8.08
C PRO A 808 -16.44 -24.44 9.27
N HIS A 809 -15.12 -24.22 9.37
CA HIS A 809 -14.54 -23.42 10.44
C HIS A 809 -14.98 -21.94 10.39
N GLY A 810 -14.96 -21.34 9.19
CA GLY A 810 -15.40 -19.96 9.01
C GLY A 810 -16.90 -19.80 9.24
N LEU A 811 -17.71 -20.75 8.74
CA LEU A 811 -19.15 -20.75 8.92
C LEU A 811 -19.53 -20.92 10.40
N ALA A 812 -18.86 -21.82 11.13
CA ALA A 812 -19.08 -22.03 12.56
C ALA A 812 -18.90 -20.72 13.36
N GLN A 813 -17.84 -19.97 13.07
CA GLN A 813 -17.57 -18.67 13.70
C GLN A 813 -18.62 -17.60 13.32
N THR A 814 -19.02 -17.54 12.04
CA THR A 814 -19.91 -16.48 11.55
C THR A 814 -21.36 -16.70 11.96
N ALA A 815 -21.80 -17.95 12.04
CA ALA A 815 -23.15 -18.34 12.40
C ALA A 815 -23.34 -18.65 13.89
N ASP A 816 -22.26 -18.62 14.68
CA ASP A 816 -22.24 -18.97 16.12
C ASP A 816 -22.80 -20.39 16.38
N ILE A 817 -22.28 -21.38 15.65
CA ILE A 817 -22.63 -22.79 15.72
C ILE A 817 -21.39 -23.66 15.84
N SER A 818 -21.58 -24.93 16.22
CA SER A 818 -20.46 -25.87 16.28
C SER A 818 -19.88 -26.20 14.89
N TYR A 819 -18.62 -26.62 14.84
CA TYR A 819 -17.98 -27.09 13.59
C TYR A 819 -18.77 -28.22 12.91
N LYS A 820 -19.33 -29.14 13.71
CA LYS A 820 -20.10 -30.28 13.18
C LYS A 820 -21.42 -29.82 12.55
N GLU A 821 -22.13 -28.88 13.19
CA GLU A 821 -23.33 -28.29 12.61
C GLU A 821 -23.02 -27.50 11.34
N ALA A 822 -21.92 -26.71 11.34
CA ALA A 822 -21.51 -25.99 10.16
C ALA A 822 -21.18 -26.95 8.97
N GLN A 823 -20.52 -28.08 9.23
CA GLN A 823 -20.25 -29.08 8.23
C GLN A 823 -21.56 -29.69 7.71
N THR A 824 -22.47 -30.10 8.58
CA THR A 824 -23.79 -30.64 8.21
C THR A 824 -24.56 -29.64 7.35
N PHE A 825 -24.59 -28.36 7.72
CA PHE A 825 -25.30 -27.35 6.93
C PHE A 825 -24.68 -27.13 5.55
N ILE A 826 -23.36 -27.22 5.42
CA ILE A 826 -22.70 -27.14 4.11
C ILE A 826 -23.08 -28.35 3.24
N ASP A 827 -23.10 -29.54 3.82
CA ASP A 827 -23.42 -30.76 3.10
C ASP A 827 -24.90 -30.75 2.63
N GLU A 828 -25.85 -30.36 3.50
CA GLU A 828 -27.26 -30.19 3.20
C GLU A 828 -27.51 -29.11 2.15
N TYR A 829 -26.79 -27.99 2.26
CA TYR A 829 -26.87 -26.92 1.26
C TYR A 829 -26.48 -27.42 -0.14
N PHE A 830 -25.36 -28.14 -0.25
CA PHE A 830 -24.91 -28.66 -1.53
C PHE A 830 -25.75 -29.85 -2.04
N ALA A 831 -26.38 -30.57 -1.13
CA ALA A 831 -27.36 -31.61 -1.50
C ALA A 831 -28.63 -30.98 -2.11
N ALA A 832 -29.09 -29.84 -1.54
CA ALA A 832 -30.24 -29.10 -2.04
C ALA A 832 -29.92 -28.34 -3.35
N TYR A 833 -28.76 -27.66 -3.41
CA TYR A 833 -28.33 -26.82 -4.53
C TYR A 833 -27.17 -27.47 -5.31
N LYS A 834 -27.45 -28.60 -5.99
CA LYS A 834 -26.43 -29.39 -6.69
C LYS A 834 -25.67 -28.62 -7.77
N ASN A 835 -26.36 -27.70 -8.45
CA ASN A 835 -25.73 -26.91 -9.51
C ASN A 835 -24.80 -25.82 -8.94
N ILE A 836 -25.05 -25.34 -7.74
CA ILE A 836 -24.10 -24.44 -7.05
C ILE A 836 -22.80 -25.20 -6.72
N LYS A 837 -22.90 -26.46 -6.25
CA LYS A 837 -21.69 -27.27 -6.01
C LYS A 837 -20.89 -27.49 -7.30
N LYS A 838 -21.58 -27.83 -8.37
CA LYS A 838 -20.97 -27.99 -9.69
C LYS A 838 -20.27 -26.72 -10.17
N TYR A 839 -20.94 -25.58 -10.05
CA TYR A 839 -20.34 -24.27 -10.36
C TYR A 839 -19.06 -23.99 -9.59
N VAL A 840 -19.04 -24.26 -8.28
CA VAL A 840 -17.86 -24.09 -7.42
C VAL A 840 -16.69 -24.93 -7.94
N ASP A 841 -16.92 -26.23 -8.16
CA ASP A 841 -15.90 -27.17 -8.57
C ASP A 841 -15.36 -26.85 -9.99
N GLU A 842 -16.23 -26.56 -10.93
CA GLU A 842 -15.87 -26.19 -12.30
C GLU A 842 -15.10 -24.86 -12.37
N THR A 843 -15.52 -23.86 -11.58
CA THR A 843 -14.85 -22.55 -11.54
C THR A 843 -13.42 -22.70 -11.00
N ILE A 844 -13.22 -23.50 -9.95
CA ILE A 844 -11.89 -23.76 -9.39
C ILE A 844 -11.04 -24.52 -10.40
N THR A 845 -11.59 -25.55 -11.05
CA THR A 845 -10.87 -26.36 -12.05
C THR A 845 -10.46 -25.51 -13.24
N LYS A 846 -11.40 -24.76 -13.85
CA LYS A 846 -11.12 -23.86 -14.97
C LYS A 846 -10.11 -22.77 -14.57
N GLY A 847 -10.22 -22.22 -13.36
CA GLY A 847 -9.27 -21.24 -12.84
C GLY A 847 -7.85 -21.78 -12.68
N LYS A 848 -7.69 -23.05 -12.28
CA LYS A 848 -6.38 -23.74 -12.22
C LYS A 848 -5.77 -23.94 -13.59
N GLU A 849 -6.56 -24.26 -14.59
CA GLU A 849 -6.13 -24.49 -15.97
C GLU A 849 -5.77 -23.19 -16.69
N THR A 850 -6.59 -22.16 -16.55
CA THR A 850 -6.45 -20.90 -17.31
C THR A 850 -5.60 -19.86 -16.60
N GLY A 851 -5.41 -20.00 -15.27
CA GLY A 851 -4.75 -19.00 -14.42
C GLY A 851 -5.62 -17.80 -14.07
N TYR A 852 -6.89 -17.75 -14.52
CA TYR A 852 -7.83 -16.66 -14.24
C TYR A 852 -9.28 -17.14 -14.15
N VAL A 853 -10.12 -16.30 -13.56
CA VAL A 853 -11.58 -16.38 -13.62
C VAL A 853 -12.16 -15.12 -14.24
N GLU A 854 -13.39 -15.18 -14.75
CA GLU A 854 -14.00 -14.04 -15.46
C GLU A 854 -15.48 -13.83 -15.09
N THR A 855 -15.93 -12.57 -15.20
CA THR A 855 -17.35 -12.17 -15.03
C THR A 855 -18.17 -12.50 -16.29
N LEU A 856 -19.49 -12.36 -16.22
CA LEU A 856 -20.37 -12.47 -17.40
C LEU A 856 -20.04 -11.45 -18.50
N PHE A 857 -19.40 -10.34 -18.13
CA PHE A 857 -18.96 -9.31 -19.08
C PHE A 857 -17.55 -9.53 -19.61
N GLY A 858 -16.85 -10.59 -19.12
CA GLY A 858 -15.51 -10.95 -19.55
C GLY A 858 -14.38 -10.24 -18.76
N ARG A 859 -14.69 -9.55 -17.66
CA ARG A 859 -13.65 -9.00 -16.75
C ARG A 859 -12.86 -10.14 -16.14
N LYS A 860 -11.53 -10.10 -16.23
CA LYS A 860 -10.65 -11.17 -15.78
C LYS A 860 -10.00 -10.81 -14.44
N ARG A 861 -9.85 -11.84 -13.60
CA ARG A 861 -9.01 -11.80 -12.41
C ARG A 861 -8.03 -12.94 -12.44
N TYR A 862 -6.76 -12.64 -12.50
CA TYR A 862 -5.68 -13.61 -12.47
C TYR A 862 -5.45 -14.10 -11.05
N LEU A 863 -5.31 -15.43 -10.88
CA LEU A 863 -5.19 -16.11 -9.58
C LEU A 863 -4.15 -17.24 -9.68
N GLU A 864 -2.89 -16.86 -9.83
CA GLU A 864 -1.76 -17.78 -9.91
C GLU A 864 -1.67 -18.68 -8.65
N GLU A 865 -2.14 -18.17 -7.50
CA GLU A 865 -2.16 -18.87 -6.21
C GLU A 865 -3.11 -20.08 -6.17
N LEU A 866 -3.98 -20.28 -7.15
CA LEU A 866 -4.81 -21.50 -7.26
C LEU A 866 -3.98 -22.78 -7.36
N ASN A 867 -2.77 -22.66 -7.90
CA ASN A 867 -1.82 -23.76 -8.02
C ASN A 867 -0.75 -23.80 -6.91
N ALA A 868 -0.93 -22.99 -5.83
CA ALA A 868 0.00 -22.93 -4.73
C ALA A 868 0.08 -24.27 -3.96
N SER A 869 1.29 -24.69 -3.59
CA SER A 869 1.51 -25.89 -2.76
C SER A 869 1.00 -25.68 -1.33
N ASN A 870 1.08 -24.44 -0.82
CA ASN A 870 0.55 -24.06 0.49
C ASN A 870 -0.99 -24.10 0.50
N ALA A 871 -1.56 -25.01 1.27
CA ALA A 871 -3.01 -25.21 1.35
C ALA A 871 -3.79 -23.95 1.80
N MET A 872 -3.22 -23.12 2.68
CA MET A 872 -3.87 -21.90 3.15
C MET A 872 -3.97 -20.84 2.02
N ILE A 873 -2.88 -20.65 1.27
CA ILE A 873 -2.83 -19.74 0.11
C ILE A 873 -3.78 -20.25 -0.96
N ARG A 874 -3.69 -21.54 -1.30
CA ARG A 874 -4.56 -22.16 -2.30
C ARG A 874 -6.04 -22.05 -1.94
N LYS A 875 -6.45 -22.38 -0.70
CA LYS A 875 -7.85 -22.21 -0.24
C LYS A 875 -8.31 -20.77 -0.27
N SER A 876 -7.43 -19.80 0.00
CA SER A 876 -7.75 -18.39 -0.14
C SER A 876 -8.00 -18.01 -1.60
N ALA A 877 -7.17 -18.49 -2.53
CA ALA A 877 -7.35 -18.29 -3.97
C ALA A 877 -8.61 -18.99 -4.50
N GLU A 878 -8.93 -20.21 -4.03
CA GLU A 878 -10.17 -20.91 -4.38
C GLU A 878 -11.41 -20.10 -3.99
N ARG A 879 -11.43 -19.48 -2.78
CA ARG A 879 -12.50 -18.57 -2.40
C ARG A 879 -12.58 -17.35 -3.32
N MET A 880 -11.45 -16.74 -3.66
CA MET A 880 -11.43 -15.62 -4.61
C MET A 880 -11.92 -16.02 -6.00
N ALA A 881 -11.60 -17.24 -6.45
CA ALA A 881 -12.05 -17.75 -7.74
C ALA A 881 -13.57 -17.89 -7.81
N VAL A 882 -14.20 -18.45 -6.78
CA VAL A 882 -15.65 -18.64 -6.72
C VAL A 882 -16.39 -17.30 -6.61
N ASN A 883 -15.86 -16.36 -5.83
CA ASN A 883 -16.50 -15.06 -5.60
C ASN A 883 -16.42 -14.11 -6.79
N THR A 884 -15.31 -14.12 -7.52
CA THR A 884 -15.03 -13.10 -8.54
C THR A 884 -16.07 -13.09 -9.68
N PRO A 885 -16.53 -14.21 -10.24
CA PRO A 885 -17.55 -14.19 -11.29
C PRO A 885 -18.86 -13.55 -10.82
N ILE A 886 -19.24 -13.75 -9.56
CA ILE A 886 -20.49 -13.22 -9.00
C ILE A 886 -20.33 -11.75 -8.63
N GLN A 887 -19.41 -11.41 -7.75
CA GLN A 887 -19.20 -10.03 -7.29
C GLN A 887 -18.72 -9.10 -8.41
N GLY A 888 -17.90 -9.61 -9.33
CA GLY A 888 -17.46 -8.81 -10.47
C GLY A 888 -18.58 -8.55 -11.46
N THR A 889 -19.47 -9.52 -11.68
CA THR A 889 -20.67 -9.32 -12.51
C THR A 889 -21.63 -8.31 -11.88
N GLU A 890 -21.84 -8.39 -10.56
CA GLU A 890 -22.60 -7.37 -9.82
C GLU A 890 -22.00 -5.98 -10.00
N ALA A 891 -20.68 -5.83 -9.83
CA ALA A 891 -20.00 -4.57 -10.02
C ALA A 891 -20.17 -4.00 -11.44
N ASP A 892 -20.05 -4.85 -12.46
CA ASP A 892 -20.25 -4.46 -13.86
C ASP A 892 -21.72 -4.06 -14.12
N MET A 893 -22.69 -4.77 -13.54
CA MET A 893 -24.12 -4.43 -13.63
C MET A 893 -24.44 -3.09 -12.99
N ILE A 894 -23.91 -2.82 -11.79
CA ILE A 894 -24.12 -1.54 -11.09
C ILE A 894 -23.52 -0.39 -11.90
N LYS A 895 -22.32 -0.55 -12.46
CA LYS A 895 -21.68 0.44 -13.32
C LYS A 895 -22.52 0.74 -14.57
N LEU A 896 -23.04 -0.29 -15.22
CA LEU A 896 -23.95 -0.13 -16.37
C LEU A 896 -25.22 0.59 -15.96
N ALA A 897 -25.84 0.22 -14.83
CA ALA A 897 -26.99 0.92 -14.29
C ALA A 897 -26.70 2.40 -14.03
N MET A 898 -25.55 2.71 -13.45
CA MET A 898 -25.12 4.10 -13.24
C MET A 898 -25.01 4.87 -14.55
N ILE A 899 -24.39 4.28 -15.58
CA ILE A 899 -24.24 4.90 -16.91
C ILE A 899 -25.60 5.17 -17.57
N GLU A 900 -26.48 4.16 -17.57
CA GLU A 900 -27.79 4.29 -18.21
C GLU A 900 -28.72 5.27 -17.48
N VAL A 901 -28.71 5.22 -16.12
CA VAL A 901 -29.46 6.16 -15.29
C VAL A 901 -28.91 7.57 -15.43
N HIS A 902 -27.60 7.74 -15.42
CA HIS A 902 -26.94 9.03 -15.64
C HIS A 902 -27.31 9.62 -17.01
N THR A 903 -27.25 8.82 -18.08
CA THR A 903 -27.65 9.23 -19.43
C THR A 903 -29.13 9.65 -19.49
N PHE A 904 -29.99 8.89 -18.80
CA PHE A 904 -31.42 9.22 -18.71
C PHE A 904 -31.67 10.53 -17.99
N ILE A 905 -30.93 10.78 -16.86
CA ILE A 905 -31.02 12.01 -16.07
C ILE A 905 -30.54 13.22 -16.89
N GLN A 906 -29.38 13.12 -17.48
CA GLN A 906 -28.79 14.23 -18.26
C GLN A 906 -29.65 14.66 -19.42
N LYS A 907 -30.37 13.70 -20.06
CA LYS A 907 -31.27 14.00 -21.16
C LYS A 907 -32.58 14.66 -20.75
N ASN A 908 -33.14 14.32 -19.57
CA ASN A 908 -34.53 14.62 -19.25
C ASN A 908 -34.71 15.45 -17.97
N TYR A 909 -33.76 15.44 -17.02
CA TYR A 909 -33.94 15.95 -15.66
C TYR A 909 -32.67 16.52 -15.03
N SER A 910 -31.73 17.02 -15.82
CA SER A 910 -30.39 17.43 -15.38
C SER A 910 -30.34 18.43 -14.22
N ASP A 911 -31.39 19.28 -14.09
CA ASP A 911 -31.52 20.30 -13.04
C ASP A 911 -32.36 19.87 -11.83
N LYS A 912 -33.03 18.70 -11.89
CA LYS A 912 -33.98 18.23 -10.87
C LYS A 912 -33.53 16.98 -10.12
N ILE A 913 -32.52 16.29 -10.60
CA ILE A 913 -32.02 15.07 -9.99
C ILE A 913 -30.52 14.96 -10.16
N SER A 914 -29.84 14.57 -9.09
CA SER A 914 -28.40 14.30 -9.08
C SER A 914 -28.14 12.94 -8.44
N LEU A 915 -27.36 12.08 -9.09
CA LEU A 915 -26.81 10.89 -8.45
C LEU A 915 -25.66 11.32 -7.53
N LEU A 916 -25.73 10.98 -6.25
CA LEU A 916 -24.76 11.44 -5.23
C LEU A 916 -23.79 10.35 -4.81
N LEU A 917 -24.30 9.16 -4.49
CA LEU A 917 -23.50 8.09 -3.92
C LEU A 917 -23.85 6.74 -4.57
N GLN A 918 -22.85 5.91 -4.68
CA GLN A 918 -22.97 4.47 -4.88
C GLN A 918 -22.39 3.76 -3.65
N VAL A 919 -23.20 2.94 -2.97
CA VAL A 919 -22.81 2.23 -1.75
C VAL A 919 -23.27 0.78 -1.82
N HIS A 920 -22.32 -0.15 -2.00
CA HIS A 920 -22.61 -1.57 -2.26
C HIS A 920 -23.47 -1.77 -3.50
N ASP A 921 -24.73 -2.15 -3.34
CA ASP A 921 -25.76 -2.36 -4.36
C ASP A 921 -26.83 -1.24 -4.40
N GLU A 922 -26.60 -0.15 -3.62
CA GLU A 922 -27.48 1.01 -3.50
C GLU A 922 -26.95 2.21 -4.30
N LEU A 923 -27.85 2.90 -5.03
CA LEU A 923 -27.62 4.22 -5.64
C LEU A 923 -28.45 5.27 -4.91
N VAL A 924 -27.81 6.35 -4.44
CA VAL A 924 -28.47 7.42 -3.68
C VAL A 924 -28.50 8.71 -4.50
N PHE A 925 -29.70 9.26 -4.65
CA PHE A 925 -30.00 10.45 -5.44
C PHE A 925 -30.53 11.58 -4.56
N GLU A 926 -30.29 12.81 -4.98
CA GLU A 926 -30.96 14.00 -4.51
C GLU A 926 -31.97 14.44 -5.58
N VAL A 927 -33.25 14.58 -5.22
CA VAL A 927 -34.36 14.68 -6.17
C VAL A 927 -35.31 15.78 -5.77
N ASP A 928 -35.79 16.57 -6.75
CA ASP A 928 -36.94 17.46 -6.58
C ASP A 928 -38.18 16.63 -6.25
N PRO A 929 -38.90 16.88 -5.13
CA PRO A 929 -40.08 16.12 -4.73
C PRO A 929 -41.18 16.02 -5.77
N THR A 930 -41.30 17.01 -6.65
CA THR A 930 -42.33 17.09 -7.67
C THR A 930 -42.25 15.98 -8.71
N ILE A 931 -41.06 15.43 -8.95
CA ILE A 931 -40.82 14.41 -10.00
C ILE A 931 -40.62 13.00 -9.43
N ILE A 932 -40.54 12.80 -8.11
CA ILE A 932 -40.21 11.50 -7.50
C ILE A 932 -41.16 10.39 -7.99
N LYS A 933 -42.48 10.63 -8.00
CA LYS A 933 -43.47 9.64 -8.45
C LYS A 933 -43.29 9.24 -9.91
N GLU A 934 -42.86 10.20 -10.74
CA GLU A 934 -42.67 9.99 -12.18
C GLU A 934 -41.40 9.22 -12.48
N ILE A 935 -40.28 9.58 -11.81
CA ILE A 935 -38.97 9.00 -12.12
C ILE A 935 -38.75 7.65 -11.49
N THR A 936 -39.35 7.36 -10.33
CA THR A 936 -39.13 6.10 -9.59
C THR A 936 -39.36 4.86 -10.47
N PRO A 937 -40.50 4.67 -11.16
CA PRO A 937 -40.71 3.50 -12.02
C PRO A 937 -39.75 3.47 -13.23
N LYS A 938 -39.32 4.64 -13.71
CA LYS A 938 -38.40 4.72 -14.87
C LYS A 938 -36.99 4.28 -14.47
N ILE A 939 -36.47 4.77 -13.36
CA ILE A 939 -35.12 4.38 -12.83
C ILE A 939 -35.11 2.90 -12.45
N LYS A 940 -36.14 2.41 -11.73
CA LYS A 940 -36.27 0.97 -11.43
C LYS A 940 -36.21 0.14 -12.71
N LYS A 941 -36.98 0.50 -13.73
CA LYS A 941 -37.01 -0.22 -15.01
C LYS A 941 -35.64 -0.21 -15.70
N ILE A 942 -34.89 0.87 -15.66
CA ILE A 942 -33.51 0.94 -16.18
C ILE A 942 -32.64 -0.03 -15.44
N MET A 943 -32.56 0.06 -14.09
CA MET A 943 -31.69 -0.78 -13.26
C MET A 943 -32.05 -2.27 -13.40
N GLU A 944 -33.33 -2.62 -13.46
CA GLU A 944 -33.82 -4.02 -13.60
C GLU A 944 -33.53 -4.63 -14.99
N ASN A 945 -33.22 -3.83 -16.01
CA ASN A 945 -33.04 -4.28 -17.39
C ASN A 945 -31.63 -4.09 -17.95
N VAL A 946 -30.65 -3.72 -17.15
CA VAL A 946 -29.23 -3.55 -17.58
C VAL A 946 -28.63 -4.83 -18.18
N ILE A 947 -29.13 -5.98 -17.75
CA ILE A 947 -28.79 -7.29 -18.30
C ILE A 947 -29.98 -8.24 -18.17
N LYS A 948 -30.13 -9.16 -19.12
CA LYS A 948 -31.15 -10.22 -19.04
C LYS A 948 -30.58 -11.45 -18.33
N LEU A 949 -31.00 -11.68 -17.08
CA LEU A 949 -30.73 -12.92 -16.34
C LEU A 949 -31.86 -13.95 -16.55
N SER A 950 -31.62 -15.21 -16.14
CA SER A 950 -32.64 -16.27 -16.15
C SER A 950 -33.66 -16.16 -14.99
N VAL A 951 -33.43 -15.20 -14.10
CA VAL A 951 -34.29 -14.82 -12.96
C VAL A 951 -34.60 -13.34 -13.03
N PRO A 952 -35.74 -12.87 -12.51
CA PRO A 952 -36.03 -11.43 -12.48
C PRO A 952 -35.02 -10.69 -11.60
N ILE A 953 -34.63 -9.48 -12.02
CA ILE A 953 -33.89 -8.52 -11.22
C ILE A 953 -34.93 -7.57 -10.62
N THR A 954 -34.85 -7.31 -9.32
CA THR A 954 -35.78 -6.42 -8.61
C THR A 954 -35.00 -5.33 -7.85
N VAL A 955 -35.55 -4.12 -7.89
CA VAL A 955 -34.98 -2.94 -7.26
C VAL A 955 -35.99 -2.36 -6.28
N ASP A 956 -35.58 -2.15 -5.03
CA ASP A 956 -36.35 -1.46 -4.01
C ASP A 956 -36.04 0.03 -4.03
N ALA A 957 -37.07 0.87 -3.90
CA ALA A 957 -36.93 2.30 -3.86
C ALA A 957 -37.40 2.86 -2.50
N LYS A 958 -36.67 3.82 -1.96
CA LYS A 958 -36.98 4.51 -0.70
C LYS A 958 -36.73 6.00 -0.86
N ARG A 959 -37.49 6.84 -0.09
CA ARG A 959 -37.25 8.29 -0.05
C ARG A 959 -37.30 8.83 1.37
N GLY A 960 -36.61 9.92 1.62
CA GLY A 960 -36.61 10.61 2.90
C GLY A 960 -35.74 11.87 2.92
N GLU A 961 -35.84 12.59 4.02
CA GLU A 961 -35.04 13.82 4.21
C GLU A 961 -33.55 13.54 4.52
N ASN A 962 -33.26 12.36 5.02
CA ASN A 962 -31.90 11.92 5.37
C ASN A 962 -31.72 10.45 5.01
N TRP A 963 -30.45 9.99 4.99
CA TRP A 963 -30.08 8.64 4.49
C TRP A 963 -30.58 7.45 5.34
N VAL A 964 -31.12 7.67 6.54
CA VAL A 964 -31.64 6.59 7.41
C VAL A 964 -33.18 6.62 7.47
N GLY A 965 -33.76 7.79 7.54
CA GLY A 965 -35.20 7.96 7.69
C GLY A 965 -36.03 7.72 6.43
N MET A 966 -35.49 6.95 5.47
CA MET A 966 -36.18 6.69 4.20
C MET A 966 -37.31 5.68 4.35
N LYS A 967 -38.44 5.95 3.65
CA LYS A 967 -39.62 5.10 3.55
C LYS A 967 -39.72 4.51 2.15
N THR A 968 -40.16 3.28 2.03
CA THR A 968 -40.40 2.59 0.76
C THR A 968 -41.42 3.32 -0.08
N ILE A 969 -41.21 3.43 -1.39
CA ILE A 969 -42.10 4.07 -2.38
C ILE A 969 -42.34 3.19 -3.57
#